data_ed0713ab5f0e16b0729a8957f7fb2b13
#
_entry.id   ed0713ab5f0e16b0729a8957f7fb2b13
#
_cell.length_a   1.000
_cell.length_b   1.000
_cell.length_c   1.000
_cell.angle_alpha   90.00
_cell.angle_beta   90.00
_cell.angle_gamma   90.00
#
_symmetry.space_group_name_H-M   'P 1'
#
loop_
_entity.id
_entity.type
_entity.pdbx_description
1 polymer ?
#
loop_
_entity_poly.entity_id
_entity_poly.type
_entity_poly.pdbx_seq_one_letter_code
_entity_poly.pdbx_strand_id
1 'polypeptide(L)'
;MSQKYDDSSIDQLKGAVRIRKRPASMLGSSGLAGARHGFTEIYGNALDEKSAGFGDRLDVKYYKDGSVSIRDYGRGVPLGWNDKDTVKNWNWHVIYNELYGGGKYETNQEQLMKITDWSNFDPTAYNYLFSVGLNGLGAASTQYTSEYFEVKSYRNGKCTSRSFERGIPLVDGKPVDMFAITQAQIEAIPEEICDTDEPNGTFIHWKPDDTVFDDVNIGSDWLLETCKDVAGVAGVELHFEDENTEKSIVIPSGTLKDIVIEHAGNHLLTDENNEPVILESSNQGHGKTKVEGKDFVWVCTCDIAFGFTKSEIEHSCYHNSVHMLSGVQYEAVQDAISAFMVEKGRANGVKIDKKDYQDAMMVAVSTYSNYASFRNQTKDAVDDRFIYGLVKDTLLNKLQIEYGKGNEALTSMVKRVLDEAVNRIQAEELRDIAKKAAKVKKEKAPDKFVSCDAYEAKRYSEVELWITEGDSAAGAVKNARNSAFQAIFPIRGKGLNVAKAGIKKVLANKEIREIFSILGTGFDLNIRGEKFFNMDDLKVGKIIIATDADEDGYQIRVLLFLTFYMLAPQLILNNKVFIAETPRFGLDLVDGTRVYARNDEARDELIAKYGARITKIGRYKGLGEVNKEILRETTVHPDTRTLIPVDCDLQNQTERDLIDALFGADKYHQRKSIISTVLGADVTDMLDDNALLIGEIDESDIDDGVEYETIAM
;
A
#
# COMPACT_ATOMS: atom_id res chain seq x y z
N MET A 1 53.18 -27.28 5.67
CA MET A 1 53.91 -27.04 4.42
C MET A 1 53.07 -26.05 3.62
N SER A 2 53.59 -24.83 3.36
CA SER A 2 52.88 -23.88 2.49
C SER A 2 52.94 -24.45 1.07
N GLN A 3 51.78 -24.69 0.48
CA GLN A 3 51.68 -25.04 -0.94
C GLN A 3 52.32 -23.90 -1.75
N LYS A 4 53.33 -24.22 -2.55
CA LYS A 4 53.92 -23.24 -3.46
C LYS A 4 52.90 -22.84 -4.49
N TYR A 5 52.58 -21.56 -4.58
CA TYR A 5 51.77 -20.98 -5.63
C TYR A 5 52.70 -20.37 -6.68
N ASP A 6 52.90 -21.09 -7.78
CA ASP A 6 53.77 -20.71 -8.91
C ASP A 6 53.08 -21.03 -10.24
N ASP A 7 53.75 -20.78 -11.37
CA ASP A 7 53.21 -20.96 -12.71
C ASP A 7 52.67 -22.38 -12.96
N SER A 8 53.22 -23.40 -12.29
CA SER A 8 52.73 -24.78 -12.38
C SER A 8 51.46 -25.05 -11.59
N SER A 9 51.03 -24.09 -10.77
CA SER A 9 49.81 -24.18 -9.98
C SER A 9 48.55 -23.77 -10.77
N ILE A 10 48.70 -23.31 -12.01
CA ILE A 10 47.62 -22.85 -12.87
C ILE A 10 47.14 -23.97 -13.78
N ASP A 11 45.89 -24.42 -13.55
CA ASP A 11 45.24 -25.44 -14.36
C ASP A 11 44.05 -24.86 -15.18
N GLN A 12 43.92 -25.31 -16.42
CA GLN A 12 42.79 -25.01 -17.28
C GLN A 12 41.81 -26.20 -17.32
N LEU A 13 40.66 -26.08 -16.66
CA LEU A 13 39.64 -27.10 -16.74
C LEU A 13 38.92 -27.04 -18.10
N LYS A 14 38.72 -28.19 -18.75
CA LYS A 14 38.05 -28.34 -20.06
C LYS A 14 36.86 -29.30 -19.96
N GLY A 15 35.89 -29.14 -20.88
CA GLY A 15 34.74 -30.03 -21.01
C GLY A 15 33.93 -30.16 -19.71
N ALA A 16 33.43 -31.34 -19.46
CA ALA A 16 32.57 -31.66 -18.31
C ALA A 16 33.19 -31.31 -16.96
N VAL A 17 34.49 -31.52 -16.79
CA VAL A 17 35.18 -31.27 -15.50
C VAL A 17 35.04 -29.83 -15.01
N ARG A 18 34.99 -28.86 -15.95
CA ARG A 18 34.81 -27.44 -15.64
C ARG A 18 33.46 -27.19 -14.97
N ILE A 19 32.38 -27.72 -15.54
CA ILE A 19 31.01 -27.49 -15.07
C ILE A 19 30.72 -28.35 -13.84
N ARG A 20 31.11 -29.62 -13.84
CA ARG A 20 30.91 -30.54 -12.72
C ARG A 20 31.54 -30.05 -11.41
N LYS A 21 32.71 -29.39 -11.48
CA LYS A 21 33.36 -28.77 -10.29
C LYS A 21 32.64 -27.49 -9.79
N ARG A 22 31.91 -26.81 -10.65
CA ARG A 22 31.24 -25.52 -10.31
C ARG A 22 29.90 -25.38 -11.03
N PRO A 23 28.92 -26.25 -10.77
CA PRO A 23 27.61 -26.24 -11.47
C PRO A 23 26.86 -24.93 -11.28
N ALA A 24 27.03 -24.27 -10.14
CA ALA A 24 26.39 -22.99 -9.84
C ALA A 24 26.74 -21.86 -10.84
N SER A 25 27.90 -21.94 -11.51
CA SER A 25 28.28 -20.94 -12.50
C SER A 25 27.41 -20.93 -13.77
N MET A 26 26.80 -22.06 -14.10
CA MET A 26 25.94 -22.22 -15.28
C MET A 26 24.47 -22.53 -14.93
N LEU A 27 24.26 -23.28 -13.85
CA LEU A 27 22.92 -23.71 -13.41
C LEU A 27 22.44 -22.98 -12.15
N GLY A 28 23.15 -21.94 -11.71
CA GLY A 28 22.77 -21.03 -10.63
C GLY A 28 22.95 -21.61 -9.21
N SER A 29 23.02 -22.95 -9.05
CA SER A 29 23.13 -23.61 -7.74
C SER A 29 23.85 -24.94 -7.84
N SER A 30 24.47 -25.43 -6.75
CA SER A 30 24.96 -26.79 -6.57
C SER A 30 23.96 -27.69 -5.83
N GLY A 31 22.85 -27.19 -5.38
CA GLY A 31 21.77 -27.95 -4.74
C GLY A 31 20.61 -28.27 -5.69
N LEU A 32 19.46 -28.62 -5.11
CA LEU A 32 18.24 -28.99 -5.84
C LEU A 32 17.80 -27.96 -6.89
N ALA A 33 17.97 -26.66 -6.60
CA ALA A 33 17.63 -25.60 -7.55
C ALA A 33 18.48 -25.68 -8.84
N GLY A 34 19.75 -26.09 -8.76
CA GLY A 34 20.58 -26.33 -9.95
C GLY A 34 20.14 -27.56 -10.75
N ALA A 35 19.79 -28.67 -10.08
CA ALA A 35 19.24 -29.83 -10.74
C ALA A 35 17.92 -29.52 -11.45
N ARG A 36 17.00 -28.78 -10.79
CA ARG A 36 15.76 -28.29 -11.38
C ARG A 36 16.00 -27.37 -12.58
N HIS A 37 16.99 -26.48 -12.49
CA HIS A 37 17.34 -25.63 -13.62
C HIS A 37 17.86 -26.44 -14.84
N GLY A 38 18.60 -27.53 -14.61
CA GLY A 38 18.95 -28.47 -15.68
C GLY A 38 17.75 -29.02 -16.43
N PHE A 39 16.68 -29.36 -15.70
CA PHE A 39 15.40 -29.75 -16.33
C PHE A 39 14.81 -28.61 -17.14
N THR A 40 14.74 -27.39 -16.60
CA THR A 40 14.13 -26.25 -17.31
C THR A 40 14.88 -25.88 -18.59
N GLU A 41 16.20 -26.10 -18.68
CA GLU A 41 16.97 -25.86 -19.91
C GLU A 41 16.61 -26.86 -21.02
N ILE A 42 16.43 -28.17 -20.72
CA ILE A 42 16.02 -29.15 -21.73
C ILE A 42 14.53 -29.01 -22.08
N TYR A 43 13.68 -28.67 -21.10
CA TYR A 43 12.26 -28.38 -21.32
C TYR A 43 12.07 -27.14 -22.18
N GLY A 44 12.80 -26.07 -21.91
CA GLY A 44 12.79 -24.84 -22.70
C GLY A 44 13.18 -25.06 -24.17
N ASN A 45 14.13 -25.97 -24.45
CA ASN A 45 14.48 -26.33 -25.83
C ASN A 45 13.34 -27.03 -26.58
N ALA A 46 12.53 -27.85 -25.91
CA ALA A 46 11.34 -28.44 -26.49
C ALA A 46 10.25 -27.37 -26.81
N LEU A 47 10.09 -26.38 -25.92
CA LEU A 47 9.17 -25.24 -26.13
C LEU A 47 9.62 -24.30 -27.25
N ASP A 48 10.93 -24.16 -27.48
CA ASP A 48 11.44 -23.36 -28.60
C ASP A 48 10.98 -23.88 -29.97
N GLU A 49 10.76 -25.19 -30.11
CA GLU A 49 10.18 -25.76 -31.35
C GLU A 49 8.74 -25.29 -31.54
N LYS A 50 7.93 -25.25 -30.47
CA LYS A 50 6.56 -24.70 -30.53
C LYS A 50 6.56 -23.22 -30.87
N SER A 51 7.44 -22.43 -30.23
CA SER A 51 7.57 -20.99 -30.52
C SER A 51 8.01 -20.73 -31.97
N ALA A 52 8.69 -21.71 -32.60
CA ALA A 52 9.04 -21.68 -34.01
C ALA A 52 7.93 -22.23 -34.94
N GLY A 53 6.75 -22.56 -34.39
CA GLY A 53 5.60 -23.06 -35.14
C GLY A 53 5.58 -24.55 -35.37
N PHE A 54 6.37 -25.35 -34.66
CA PHE A 54 6.50 -26.79 -34.83
C PHE A 54 6.17 -27.58 -33.56
N GLY A 55 5.25 -28.56 -33.70
CA GLY A 55 4.81 -29.41 -32.59
C GLY A 55 3.83 -28.68 -31.65
N ASP A 56 2.86 -29.43 -31.17
CA ASP A 56 1.78 -28.97 -30.31
C ASP A 56 1.57 -29.88 -29.09
N ARG A 57 2.50 -30.85 -28.91
CA ARG A 57 2.45 -31.84 -27.83
C ARG A 57 3.84 -31.99 -27.20
N LEU A 58 3.86 -32.16 -25.85
CA LEU A 58 5.00 -32.56 -25.06
C LEU A 58 4.65 -33.78 -24.19
N ASP A 59 5.53 -34.80 -24.17
CA ASP A 59 5.44 -35.89 -23.23
C ASP A 59 6.57 -35.78 -22.21
N VAL A 60 6.23 -35.76 -20.92
CA VAL A 60 7.17 -35.73 -19.80
C VAL A 60 6.92 -36.94 -18.92
N LYS A 61 7.97 -37.70 -18.63
CA LYS A 61 7.88 -38.87 -17.77
C LYS A 61 8.90 -38.83 -16.65
N TYR A 62 8.45 -39.04 -15.41
CA TYR A 62 9.26 -39.16 -14.22
C TYR A 62 9.40 -40.64 -13.85
N TYR A 63 10.61 -41.15 -13.79
CA TYR A 63 10.92 -42.55 -13.56
C TYR A 63 11.20 -42.86 -12.09
N LYS A 64 11.09 -44.14 -11.71
CA LYS A 64 11.34 -44.65 -10.35
C LYS A 64 12.75 -44.37 -9.84
N ASP A 65 13.73 -44.29 -10.73
CA ASP A 65 15.12 -44.05 -10.41
C ASP A 65 15.47 -42.55 -10.31
N GLY A 66 14.48 -41.66 -10.38
CA GLY A 66 14.62 -40.19 -10.32
C GLY A 66 15.04 -39.54 -11.63
N SER A 67 15.16 -40.33 -12.73
CA SER A 67 15.39 -39.75 -14.06
C SER A 67 14.12 -39.17 -14.65
N VAL A 68 14.27 -38.33 -15.68
CA VAL A 68 13.18 -37.67 -16.40
C VAL A 68 13.38 -37.82 -17.89
N SER A 69 12.32 -38.11 -18.66
CA SER A 69 12.36 -37.96 -20.10
C SER A 69 11.43 -36.88 -20.59
N ILE A 70 11.84 -36.20 -21.66
CA ILE A 70 11.06 -35.18 -22.38
C ILE A 70 11.05 -35.54 -23.86
N ARG A 71 9.88 -35.52 -24.48
CA ARG A 71 9.65 -35.75 -25.90
C ARG A 71 8.88 -34.55 -26.48
N ASP A 72 9.49 -33.85 -27.44
CA ASP A 72 8.77 -32.91 -28.30
C ASP A 72 8.38 -33.57 -29.62
N TYR A 73 7.46 -32.96 -30.32
CA TYR A 73 6.98 -33.36 -31.64
C TYR A 73 7.29 -32.32 -32.70
N GLY A 74 8.41 -31.57 -32.49
CA GLY A 74 8.96 -30.59 -33.41
C GLY A 74 9.71 -31.22 -34.59
N ARG A 75 10.68 -30.49 -35.11
CA ARG A 75 11.47 -30.92 -36.28
C ARG A 75 12.53 -32.00 -35.97
N GLY A 76 12.82 -32.19 -34.68
CA GLY A 76 13.97 -33.01 -34.22
C GLY A 76 15.32 -32.27 -34.35
N VAL A 77 16.17 -32.37 -33.35
CA VAL A 77 17.50 -31.74 -33.33
C VAL A 77 18.43 -32.42 -34.36
N PRO A 78 19.16 -31.69 -35.22
CA PRO A 78 20.13 -32.32 -36.15
C PRO A 78 21.34 -32.82 -35.34
N LEU A 79 21.63 -34.13 -35.40
CA LEU A 79 22.73 -34.79 -34.67
C LEU A 79 23.89 -35.23 -35.58
N GLY A 80 23.67 -35.29 -36.88
CA GLY A 80 24.62 -35.79 -37.86
C GLY A 80 25.91 -34.96 -38.03
N TRP A 81 26.73 -35.38 -38.94
CA TRP A 81 27.98 -34.71 -39.29
C TRP A 81 27.73 -33.33 -39.93
N ASN A 82 28.53 -32.33 -39.56
CA ASN A 82 28.49 -31.00 -40.08
C ASN A 82 29.75 -30.65 -40.90
N ASP A 83 29.58 -30.52 -42.20
CA ASP A 83 30.67 -30.26 -43.14
C ASP A 83 31.11 -28.82 -43.27
N LYS A 84 30.47 -27.88 -42.52
CA LYS A 84 30.90 -26.47 -42.55
C LYS A 84 32.37 -26.37 -42.08
N ASP A 85 33.20 -25.67 -42.84
CA ASP A 85 34.63 -25.49 -42.50
C ASP A 85 34.86 -24.88 -41.15
N THR A 86 33.94 -24.10 -40.63
CA THR A 86 33.99 -23.51 -39.31
C THR A 86 33.61 -24.47 -38.20
N VAL A 87 33.04 -25.64 -38.52
CA VAL A 87 32.56 -26.66 -37.54
C VAL A 87 33.32 -27.96 -37.70
N LYS A 88 33.21 -28.63 -38.85
CA LYS A 88 33.79 -29.95 -39.18
C LYS A 88 33.77 -30.94 -38.02
N ASN A 89 32.56 -31.16 -37.49
CA ASN A 89 32.32 -32.00 -36.30
C ASN A 89 30.89 -32.57 -36.32
N TRP A 90 30.63 -33.49 -35.45
CA TRP A 90 29.27 -33.98 -35.18
C TRP A 90 28.42 -32.90 -34.50
N ASN A 91 27.23 -32.63 -35.00
CA ASN A 91 26.32 -31.68 -34.36
C ASN A 91 25.95 -32.06 -32.92
N TRP A 92 25.82 -33.38 -32.61
CA TRP A 92 25.57 -33.80 -31.22
C TRP A 92 26.75 -33.41 -30.32
N HIS A 93 27.99 -33.41 -30.81
CA HIS A 93 29.15 -32.94 -30.04
C HIS A 93 29.07 -31.42 -29.83
N VAL A 94 28.80 -30.66 -30.89
CA VAL A 94 28.69 -29.20 -30.83
C VAL A 94 27.58 -28.76 -29.88
N ILE A 95 26.40 -29.42 -29.90
CA ILE A 95 25.22 -29.01 -29.12
C ILE A 95 25.31 -29.44 -27.65
N TYR A 96 25.75 -30.69 -27.41
CA TYR A 96 25.69 -31.29 -26.08
C TYR A 96 27.05 -31.42 -25.39
N ASN A 97 28.18 -31.27 -26.09
CA ASN A 97 29.48 -31.46 -25.54
C ASN A 97 30.42 -30.24 -25.77
N GLU A 98 29.92 -29.14 -26.31
CA GLU A 98 30.64 -27.87 -26.37
C GLU A 98 29.75 -26.74 -25.81
N LEU A 99 30.41 -25.82 -25.07
CA LEU A 99 29.75 -24.59 -24.64
C LEU A 99 29.69 -23.59 -25.81
N TYR A 100 28.63 -22.84 -25.88
CA TYR A 100 28.37 -21.91 -27.00
C TYR A 100 28.16 -22.62 -28.33
N GLY A 101 27.75 -23.87 -28.32
CA GLY A 101 27.34 -24.63 -29.49
C GLY A 101 25.82 -24.59 -29.71
N GLY A 102 25.35 -24.34 -30.94
CA GLY A 102 23.92 -24.36 -31.22
C GLY A 102 23.54 -23.79 -32.57
N GLY A 103 22.27 -23.93 -32.95
CA GLY A 103 21.71 -23.47 -34.21
C GLY A 103 20.77 -22.26 -34.12
N LYS A 104 20.67 -21.64 -32.94
CA LYS A 104 19.70 -20.57 -32.66
C LYS A 104 20.33 -19.16 -32.66
N TYR A 105 21.51 -19.01 -33.28
CA TYR A 105 22.27 -17.72 -33.29
C TYR A 105 21.82 -16.74 -34.37
N GLU A 106 20.99 -17.14 -35.33
CA GLU A 106 20.45 -16.24 -36.32
C GLU A 106 19.44 -15.31 -35.68
N THR A 107 19.78 -14.01 -35.62
CA THR A 107 18.95 -12.97 -35.00
C THR A 107 17.92 -12.37 -35.95
N ASN A 108 17.84 -12.84 -37.18
CA ASN A 108 16.96 -12.33 -38.25
C ASN A 108 17.09 -10.79 -38.48
N GLN A 109 18.16 -10.14 -38.01
CA GLN A 109 18.30 -8.69 -37.99
C GLN A 109 18.27 -8.06 -39.36
N GLU A 110 18.91 -8.69 -40.37
CA GLU A 110 18.89 -8.18 -41.73
C GLU A 110 17.49 -8.12 -42.35
N GLN A 111 16.62 -9.06 -41.96
CA GLN A 111 15.23 -9.12 -42.42
C GLN A 111 14.39 -8.13 -41.64
N LEU A 112 14.54 -8.07 -40.32
CA LEU A 112 13.81 -7.15 -39.44
C LEU A 112 14.13 -5.67 -39.79
N MET A 113 15.36 -5.35 -40.13
CA MET A 113 15.77 -3.99 -40.50
C MET A 113 15.14 -3.51 -41.84
N LYS A 114 14.67 -4.42 -42.70
CA LYS A 114 14.01 -4.12 -43.95
C LYS A 114 12.51 -3.89 -43.86
N ILE A 115 11.92 -4.22 -42.68
CA ILE A 115 10.49 -4.04 -42.46
C ILE A 115 10.18 -2.56 -42.34
N THR A 116 9.30 -2.07 -43.21
CA THR A 116 8.80 -0.68 -43.22
C THR A 116 7.36 -0.58 -42.69
N ASP A 117 6.60 -1.65 -42.81
CA ASP A 117 5.23 -1.77 -42.29
C ASP A 117 5.14 -2.95 -41.33
N TRP A 118 4.88 -2.65 -40.07
CA TRP A 118 4.77 -3.61 -38.98
C TRP A 118 3.33 -4.03 -38.65
N SER A 119 2.34 -3.49 -39.37
CA SER A 119 0.93 -3.75 -39.10
C SER A 119 0.52 -5.21 -39.25
N ASN A 120 1.22 -5.94 -40.14
CA ASN A 120 0.99 -7.35 -40.45
C ASN A 120 2.21 -8.22 -40.09
N PHE A 121 2.98 -7.82 -39.08
CA PHE A 121 4.14 -8.58 -38.66
C PHE A 121 3.72 -9.91 -38.05
N ASP A 122 4.22 -11.02 -38.62
CA ASP A 122 4.02 -12.37 -38.12
C ASP A 122 5.35 -12.93 -37.62
N PRO A 123 5.53 -13.10 -36.30
CA PRO A 123 6.75 -13.64 -35.73
C PRO A 123 7.05 -15.09 -36.13
N THR A 124 6.03 -15.88 -36.49
CA THR A 124 6.21 -17.30 -36.89
C THR A 124 6.87 -17.46 -38.26
N ALA A 125 6.90 -16.37 -39.06
CA ALA A 125 7.63 -16.35 -40.33
C ALA A 125 9.17 -16.32 -40.16
N TYR A 126 9.65 -16.15 -38.92
CA TYR A 126 11.08 -16.06 -38.58
C TYR A 126 11.53 -17.25 -37.74
N ASN A 127 12.59 -17.92 -38.17
CA ASN A 127 13.09 -19.09 -37.51
C ASN A 127 13.68 -18.76 -36.15
N TYR A 128 13.18 -19.33 -35.07
CA TYR A 128 13.62 -19.12 -33.68
C TYR A 128 13.70 -17.66 -33.21
N LEU A 129 12.78 -16.80 -33.69
CA LEU A 129 12.79 -15.38 -33.34
C LEU A 129 12.71 -15.16 -31.82
N PHE A 130 11.91 -15.98 -31.12
CA PHE A 130 11.64 -15.87 -29.68
C PHE A 130 12.20 -17.06 -28.86
N SER A 131 13.41 -17.51 -29.19
CA SER A 131 14.03 -18.63 -28.48
C SER A 131 14.53 -18.27 -27.10
N VAL A 132 14.38 -19.17 -26.13
CA VAL A 132 15.00 -19.08 -24.79
C VAL A 132 16.46 -19.48 -24.83
N GLY A 133 16.80 -20.45 -25.64
CA GLY A 133 18.13 -21.07 -25.74
C GLY A 133 19.14 -20.27 -26.57
N LEU A 134 19.30 -18.95 -26.32
CA LEU A 134 20.14 -18.06 -27.12
C LEU A 134 21.64 -18.24 -26.95
N ASN A 135 22.11 -18.76 -25.82
CA ASN A 135 23.53 -18.76 -25.46
C ASN A 135 24.27 -20.06 -25.82
N GLY A 136 23.58 -21.13 -26.20
CA GLY A 136 24.19 -22.43 -26.48
C GLY A 136 24.89 -23.03 -25.24
N LEU A 137 24.40 -22.77 -24.04
CA LEU A 137 24.99 -23.21 -22.79
C LEU A 137 24.15 -24.28 -22.06
N GLY A 138 22.82 -24.19 -22.12
CA GLY A 138 21.92 -24.96 -21.29
C GLY A 138 22.00 -26.47 -21.57
N ALA A 139 21.90 -26.89 -22.82
CA ALA A 139 21.94 -28.31 -23.21
C ALA A 139 23.28 -28.97 -22.80
N ALA A 140 24.41 -28.32 -23.09
CA ALA A 140 25.73 -28.84 -22.72
C ALA A 140 25.95 -28.85 -21.20
N SER A 141 25.49 -27.79 -20.47
CA SER A 141 25.62 -27.74 -19.01
C SER A 141 24.78 -28.82 -18.32
N THR A 142 23.56 -29.06 -18.79
CA THR A 142 22.70 -30.14 -18.27
C THR A 142 23.31 -31.52 -18.54
N GLN A 143 23.78 -31.76 -19.76
CA GLN A 143 24.46 -32.99 -20.12
C GLN A 143 25.73 -33.22 -19.25
N TYR A 144 26.55 -32.21 -19.02
CA TYR A 144 27.76 -32.31 -18.22
C TYR A 144 27.51 -32.64 -16.75
N THR A 145 26.35 -32.20 -16.19
CA THR A 145 25.98 -32.39 -14.79
C THR A 145 25.07 -33.60 -14.58
N SER A 146 24.88 -34.41 -15.61
CA SER A 146 24.08 -35.63 -15.54
C SER A 146 24.92 -36.85 -15.16
N GLU A 147 24.31 -37.80 -14.46
CA GLU A 147 24.79 -39.17 -14.34
C GLU A 147 24.62 -39.88 -15.70
N TYR A 148 23.46 -39.76 -16.30
CA TYR A 148 23.11 -40.29 -17.59
C TYR A 148 22.34 -39.22 -18.41
N PHE A 149 22.65 -39.18 -19.72
CA PHE A 149 21.97 -38.32 -20.68
C PHE A 149 21.89 -39.05 -22.02
N GLU A 150 20.69 -39.20 -22.58
CA GLU A 150 20.46 -39.72 -23.92
C GLU A 150 19.65 -38.71 -24.74
N VAL A 151 20.04 -38.50 -25.98
CA VAL A 151 19.28 -37.75 -26.96
C VAL A 151 18.96 -38.67 -28.16
N LYS A 152 17.67 -38.64 -28.56
CA LYS A 152 17.19 -39.26 -29.83
C LYS A 152 16.53 -38.17 -30.66
N SER A 153 16.90 -38.10 -31.91
CA SER A 153 16.30 -37.21 -32.90
C SER A 153 15.60 -38.01 -33.97
N TYR A 154 14.31 -37.77 -34.10
CA TYR A 154 13.45 -38.37 -35.09
C TYR A 154 13.21 -37.37 -36.22
N ARG A 155 13.77 -37.67 -37.41
CA ARG A 155 13.70 -36.79 -38.60
C ARG A 155 13.55 -37.57 -39.87
N ASN A 156 12.50 -37.28 -40.64
CA ASN A 156 12.31 -37.84 -41.99
C ASN A 156 12.38 -39.36 -42.04
N GLY A 157 11.74 -40.05 -41.08
CA GLY A 157 11.72 -41.49 -40.99
C GLY A 157 13.03 -42.16 -40.51
N LYS A 158 13.91 -41.35 -39.93
CA LYS A 158 15.17 -41.82 -39.30
C LYS A 158 15.22 -41.42 -37.86
N CYS A 159 15.81 -42.29 -37.02
CA CYS A 159 16.16 -41.98 -35.64
C CYS A 159 17.69 -41.95 -35.51
N THR A 160 18.26 -40.82 -35.14
CA THR A 160 19.67 -40.69 -34.78
C THR A 160 19.77 -40.54 -33.26
N SER A 161 20.72 -41.23 -32.61
CA SER A 161 20.87 -41.20 -31.15
C SER A 161 22.30 -40.93 -30.72
N ARG A 162 22.44 -40.43 -29.45
CA ARG A 162 23.73 -40.36 -28.73
C ARG A 162 23.45 -40.40 -27.23
N SER A 163 24.24 -41.23 -26.56
CA SER A 163 24.24 -41.36 -25.10
C SER A 163 25.49 -40.80 -24.49
N PHE A 164 25.40 -40.34 -23.24
CA PHE A 164 26.48 -39.76 -22.45
C PHE A 164 26.40 -40.30 -21.02
N GLU A 165 27.57 -40.53 -20.42
CA GLU A 165 27.70 -40.85 -18.99
C GLU A 165 28.61 -39.86 -18.31
N ARG A 166 28.14 -39.20 -17.26
CA ARG A 166 28.86 -38.18 -16.48
C ARG A 166 29.60 -37.16 -17.32
N GLY A 167 28.92 -36.68 -18.34
CA GLY A 167 29.44 -35.64 -19.24
C GLY A 167 30.31 -36.14 -20.38
N ILE A 168 30.51 -37.46 -20.53
CA ILE A 168 31.35 -38.06 -21.56
C ILE A 168 30.46 -38.82 -22.54
N PRO A 169 30.56 -38.56 -23.87
CA PRO A 169 29.80 -39.32 -24.87
C PRO A 169 30.25 -40.76 -24.96
N LEU A 170 29.27 -41.61 -25.20
CA LEU A 170 29.51 -43.05 -25.44
C LEU A 170 29.50 -43.31 -26.94
N VAL A 171 30.53 -44.07 -27.41
CA VAL A 171 30.65 -44.56 -28.78
C VAL A 171 30.80 -46.09 -28.68
N ASP A 172 29.91 -46.84 -29.32
CA ASP A 172 29.82 -48.29 -29.16
C ASP A 172 29.76 -48.72 -27.68
N GLY A 173 29.04 -47.96 -26.85
CA GLY A 173 28.91 -48.19 -25.40
C GLY A 173 30.14 -47.87 -24.55
N LYS A 174 31.17 -47.24 -25.12
CA LYS A 174 32.42 -46.92 -24.41
C LYS A 174 32.58 -45.40 -24.32
N PRO A 175 33.07 -44.88 -23.17
CA PRO A 175 33.30 -43.43 -23.02
C PRO A 175 34.47 -42.97 -23.91
N VAL A 176 34.27 -41.88 -24.63
CA VAL A 176 35.26 -41.26 -25.52
C VAL A 176 35.42 -39.76 -25.15
N ASP A 177 36.60 -39.40 -24.71
CA ASP A 177 36.94 -37.99 -24.46
C ASP A 177 37.24 -37.28 -25.81
N MET A 178 36.20 -36.55 -26.29
CA MET A 178 36.27 -35.82 -27.57
C MET A 178 37.35 -34.73 -27.61
N PHE A 179 37.83 -34.27 -26.45
CA PHE A 179 38.89 -33.27 -26.35
C PHE A 179 40.31 -33.87 -26.34
N ALA A 180 40.39 -35.20 -26.24
CA ALA A 180 41.63 -35.96 -26.22
C ALA A 180 41.97 -36.71 -27.51
N ILE A 181 41.00 -36.78 -28.49
CA ILE A 181 41.18 -37.50 -29.75
C ILE A 181 41.46 -36.55 -30.92
N THR A 182 42.04 -37.09 -31.99
CA THR A 182 42.39 -36.36 -33.20
C THR A 182 41.18 -36.15 -34.09
N GLN A 183 41.23 -35.16 -35.02
CA GLN A 183 40.20 -34.88 -35.98
C GLN A 183 39.84 -36.14 -36.82
N ALA A 184 40.82 -36.89 -37.26
CA ALA A 184 40.60 -38.15 -38.02
C ALA A 184 39.81 -39.23 -37.20
N GLN A 185 40.04 -39.24 -35.87
CA GLN A 185 39.31 -40.13 -34.96
C GLN A 185 37.88 -39.62 -34.74
N ILE A 186 37.65 -38.29 -34.71
CA ILE A 186 36.33 -37.70 -34.64
C ILE A 186 35.52 -38.06 -35.91
N GLU A 187 36.10 -37.90 -37.07
CA GLU A 187 35.49 -38.23 -38.36
C GLU A 187 35.17 -39.73 -38.49
N ALA A 188 35.92 -40.58 -37.84
CA ALA A 188 35.71 -42.05 -37.86
C ALA A 188 34.64 -42.53 -36.86
N ILE A 189 34.04 -41.66 -36.04
CA ILE A 189 32.96 -42.05 -35.14
C ILE A 189 31.73 -42.47 -35.98
N PRO A 190 31.15 -43.66 -35.75
CA PRO A 190 29.98 -44.09 -36.49
C PRO A 190 28.72 -43.24 -36.14
N GLU A 191 27.91 -43.00 -37.15
CA GLU A 191 26.59 -42.46 -36.93
C GLU A 191 25.63 -43.54 -36.39
N GLU A 192 25.04 -43.29 -35.21
CA GLU A 192 24.02 -44.19 -34.65
C GLU A 192 22.66 -43.83 -35.23
N ILE A 193 22.29 -44.42 -36.35
CA ILE A 193 21.08 -44.12 -37.10
C ILE A 193 20.31 -45.41 -37.43
N CYS A 194 18.97 -45.36 -37.35
CA CYS A 194 18.08 -46.43 -37.76
C CYS A 194 16.81 -45.89 -38.39
N ASP A 195 16.10 -46.71 -39.13
CA ASP A 195 14.78 -46.38 -39.64
C ASP A 195 13.74 -46.39 -38.50
N THR A 196 12.72 -45.55 -38.60
CA THR A 196 11.66 -45.39 -37.60
C THR A 196 10.36 -44.89 -38.21
N ASP A 197 9.24 -45.36 -37.66
CA ASP A 197 7.91 -44.84 -37.97
C ASP A 197 7.45 -43.77 -36.95
N GLU A 198 8.30 -43.43 -35.98
CA GLU A 198 8.02 -42.38 -35.00
C GLU A 198 7.93 -41.00 -35.67
N PRO A 199 6.97 -40.15 -35.22
CA PRO A 199 6.87 -38.79 -35.69
C PRO A 199 8.15 -38.01 -35.45
N ASN A 200 8.41 -36.96 -36.26
CA ASN A 200 9.52 -36.06 -36.06
C ASN A 200 9.51 -35.48 -34.64
N GLY A 201 10.68 -35.17 -34.12
CA GLY A 201 10.84 -34.53 -32.80
C GLY A 201 12.12 -34.95 -32.08
N THR A 202 12.31 -34.41 -30.88
CA THR A 202 13.46 -34.75 -30.03
C THR A 202 13.00 -35.44 -28.77
N PHE A 203 13.70 -36.49 -28.39
CA PHE A 203 13.54 -37.17 -27.11
C PHE A 203 14.84 -37.05 -26.31
N ILE A 204 14.73 -36.61 -25.08
CA ILE A 204 15.84 -36.57 -24.11
C ILE A 204 15.46 -37.38 -22.90
N HIS A 205 16.35 -38.28 -22.48
CA HIS A 205 16.27 -38.98 -21.20
C HIS A 205 17.48 -38.55 -20.34
N TRP A 206 17.20 -38.02 -19.17
CA TRP A 206 18.18 -37.33 -18.34
C TRP A 206 18.05 -37.74 -16.88
N LYS A 207 19.21 -37.91 -16.21
CA LYS A 207 19.30 -38.12 -14.78
C LYS A 207 20.36 -37.21 -14.17
N PRO A 208 19.98 -36.34 -13.22
CA PRO A 208 20.98 -35.50 -12.53
C PRO A 208 21.95 -36.32 -11.70
N ASP A 209 23.21 -35.89 -11.60
CA ASP A 209 24.26 -36.64 -10.90
C ASP A 209 24.39 -36.18 -9.44
N ASP A 210 24.22 -37.12 -8.50
CA ASP A 210 24.34 -36.93 -7.06
C ASP A 210 25.79 -36.62 -6.59
N THR A 211 26.77 -36.83 -7.47
CA THR A 211 28.17 -36.42 -7.24
C THR A 211 28.41 -34.94 -7.61
N VAL A 212 27.44 -34.29 -8.22
CA VAL A 212 27.50 -32.87 -8.66
C VAL A 212 26.59 -31.99 -7.86
N PHE A 213 25.39 -32.48 -7.56
CA PHE A 213 24.37 -31.76 -6.81
C PHE A 213 24.18 -32.35 -5.41
N ASP A 214 24.03 -31.49 -4.41
CA ASP A 214 23.80 -31.91 -3.02
C ASP A 214 22.43 -32.63 -2.85
N ASP A 215 21.48 -32.34 -3.74
CA ASP A 215 20.15 -32.97 -3.80
C ASP A 215 19.71 -33.10 -5.28
N VAL A 216 19.32 -34.28 -5.68
CA VAL A 216 18.87 -34.62 -7.04
C VAL A 216 17.39 -35.01 -7.11
N ASN A 217 16.67 -34.97 -5.99
CA ASN A 217 15.24 -35.30 -5.94
C ASN A 217 14.38 -34.14 -6.43
N ILE A 218 14.23 -34.06 -7.75
CA ILE A 218 13.49 -32.99 -8.42
C ILE A 218 12.03 -32.92 -7.96
N GLY A 219 11.38 -34.04 -7.70
CA GLY A 219 10.01 -34.18 -7.23
C GLY A 219 8.98 -34.16 -8.38
N SER A 220 8.10 -35.15 -8.37
CA SER A 220 7.04 -35.29 -9.38
C SER A 220 6.06 -34.12 -9.40
N ASP A 221 5.65 -33.65 -8.22
CA ASP A 221 4.69 -32.53 -8.10
C ASP A 221 5.28 -31.24 -8.67
N TRP A 222 6.56 -30.95 -8.37
CA TRP A 222 7.23 -29.77 -8.92
C TRP A 222 7.35 -29.86 -10.45
N LEU A 223 7.67 -31.05 -10.99
CA LEU A 223 7.73 -31.26 -12.45
C LEU A 223 6.38 -31.00 -13.09
N LEU A 224 5.31 -31.59 -12.53
CA LEU A 224 3.96 -31.44 -13.05
C LEU A 224 3.51 -29.97 -13.05
N GLU A 225 3.67 -29.27 -11.92
CA GLU A 225 3.30 -27.86 -11.80
C GLU A 225 4.08 -26.99 -12.79
N THR A 226 5.42 -27.16 -12.86
CA THR A 226 6.28 -26.41 -13.79
C THR A 226 5.87 -26.62 -15.25
N CYS A 227 5.61 -27.89 -15.63
CA CYS A 227 5.24 -28.23 -17.00
C CYS A 227 3.84 -27.75 -17.35
N LYS A 228 2.90 -27.82 -16.41
CA LYS A 228 1.50 -27.46 -16.60
C LYS A 228 1.34 -25.97 -16.88
N ASP A 229 1.93 -25.11 -16.03
CA ASP A 229 1.87 -23.66 -16.19
C ASP A 229 2.44 -23.23 -17.55
N VAL A 230 3.62 -23.75 -17.87
CA VAL A 230 4.33 -23.38 -19.10
C VAL A 230 3.64 -23.95 -20.33
N ALA A 231 3.08 -25.17 -20.27
CA ALA A 231 2.29 -25.75 -21.35
C ALA A 231 1.05 -24.89 -21.66
N GLY A 232 0.38 -24.38 -20.61
CA GLY A 232 -0.71 -23.41 -20.73
C GLY A 232 -0.30 -22.14 -21.46
N VAL A 233 0.84 -21.55 -21.09
CA VAL A 233 1.37 -20.32 -21.73
C VAL A 233 1.80 -20.58 -23.18
N ALA A 234 2.49 -21.67 -23.44
CA ALA A 234 2.99 -22.03 -24.76
C ALA A 234 1.90 -22.58 -25.71
N GLY A 235 0.73 -22.92 -25.17
CA GLY A 235 -0.36 -23.50 -25.94
C GLY A 235 -0.03 -24.90 -26.50
N VAL A 236 0.58 -25.76 -25.66
CA VAL A 236 0.92 -27.17 -26.01
C VAL A 236 0.11 -28.14 -25.15
N GLU A 237 -0.24 -29.29 -25.72
CA GLU A 237 -0.82 -30.40 -24.97
C GLU A 237 0.30 -31.11 -24.20
N LEU A 238 0.15 -31.26 -22.87
CA LEU A 238 1.11 -31.95 -22.02
C LEU A 238 0.61 -33.35 -21.62
N HIS A 239 1.41 -34.37 -21.92
CA HIS A 239 1.24 -35.72 -21.40
C HIS A 239 2.26 -35.96 -20.30
N PHE A 240 1.80 -36.11 -19.07
CA PHE A 240 2.66 -36.33 -17.91
C PHE A 240 2.46 -37.69 -17.33
N GLU A 241 3.54 -38.45 -17.17
CA GLU A 241 3.57 -39.75 -16.53
C GLU A 241 4.50 -39.78 -15.32
N ASP A 242 4.04 -40.35 -14.22
CA ASP A 242 4.85 -40.61 -13.03
C ASP A 242 4.81 -42.10 -12.68
N GLU A 243 5.93 -42.78 -12.84
CA GLU A 243 6.05 -44.23 -12.54
C GLU A 243 5.95 -44.55 -11.04
N ASN A 244 6.26 -43.60 -10.15
CA ASN A 244 6.22 -43.83 -8.70
C ASN A 244 4.77 -43.92 -8.20
N THR A 245 3.91 -43.08 -8.74
CA THR A 245 2.50 -42.98 -8.35
C THR A 245 1.55 -43.69 -9.35
N GLU A 246 2.09 -44.22 -10.45
CA GLU A 246 1.35 -44.78 -11.59
C GLU A 246 0.35 -43.78 -12.19
N LYS A 247 0.65 -42.49 -12.04
CA LYS A 247 -0.19 -41.38 -12.48
C LYS A 247 0.11 -41.05 -13.94
N SER A 248 -0.93 -40.99 -14.76
CA SER A 248 -0.87 -40.53 -16.14
C SER A 248 -1.92 -39.42 -16.32
N ILE A 249 -1.50 -38.24 -16.76
CA ILE A 249 -2.37 -37.08 -16.92
C ILE A 249 -2.13 -36.49 -18.31
N VAL A 250 -3.22 -36.15 -18.98
CA VAL A 250 -3.20 -35.33 -20.19
C VAL A 250 -3.78 -33.97 -19.85
N ILE A 251 -3.00 -32.96 -20.05
CA ILE A 251 -3.39 -31.56 -19.88
C ILE A 251 -3.52 -30.97 -21.27
N PRO A 252 -4.73 -30.56 -21.67
CA PRO A 252 -4.95 -29.97 -23.00
C PRO A 252 -4.19 -28.65 -23.10
N SER A 253 -3.91 -28.22 -24.33
CA SER A 253 -3.35 -26.90 -24.55
C SER A 253 -4.24 -25.83 -23.91
N GLY A 254 -3.66 -24.99 -23.06
CA GLY A 254 -4.35 -23.95 -22.32
C GLY A 254 -4.07 -22.55 -22.86
N THR A 255 -4.59 -21.59 -22.14
CA THR A 255 -4.43 -20.16 -22.40
C THR A 255 -4.05 -19.44 -21.11
N LEU A 256 -3.64 -18.18 -21.18
CA LEU A 256 -3.44 -17.35 -19.99
C LEU A 256 -4.72 -17.21 -19.15
N LYS A 257 -5.90 -17.30 -19.78
CA LYS A 257 -7.18 -17.31 -19.10
C LYS A 257 -7.29 -18.52 -18.14
N ASP A 258 -6.86 -19.69 -18.58
CA ASP A 258 -6.91 -20.91 -17.76
C ASP A 258 -5.98 -20.81 -16.55
N ILE A 259 -4.82 -20.16 -16.72
CA ILE A 259 -3.89 -19.86 -15.61
C ILE A 259 -4.55 -18.94 -14.59
N VAL A 260 -5.24 -17.87 -15.04
CA VAL A 260 -5.97 -16.98 -14.12
C VAL A 260 -7.05 -17.72 -13.36
N ILE A 261 -7.80 -18.60 -14.04
CA ILE A 261 -8.86 -19.42 -13.40
C ILE A 261 -8.25 -20.38 -12.38
N GLU A 262 -7.16 -21.02 -12.71
CA GLU A 262 -6.52 -21.99 -11.84
C GLU A 262 -5.93 -21.35 -10.59
N HIS A 263 -5.16 -20.26 -10.75
CA HIS A 263 -4.48 -19.60 -9.63
C HIS A 263 -5.45 -18.81 -8.73
N ALA A 264 -6.45 -18.17 -9.29
CA ALA A 264 -7.39 -17.36 -8.51
C ALA A 264 -8.62 -18.17 -8.04
N GLY A 265 -9.02 -19.21 -8.73
CA GLY A 265 -10.08 -20.13 -8.33
C GLY A 265 -11.35 -19.43 -7.85
N ASN A 266 -11.83 -19.81 -6.67
CA ASN A 266 -13.05 -19.28 -6.05
C ASN A 266 -12.94 -17.80 -5.60
N HIS A 267 -11.78 -17.19 -5.72
CA HIS A 267 -11.57 -15.76 -5.38
C HIS A 267 -11.96 -14.85 -6.54
N LEU A 268 -12.18 -15.38 -7.75
CA LEU A 268 -12.61 -14.59 -8.90
C LEU A 268 -14.03 -14.06 -8.74
N LEU A 269 -14.25 -12.85 -9.24
CA LEU A 269 -15.60 -12.32 -9.45
C LEU A 269 -16.25 -13.04 -10.64
N THR A 270 -17.53 -13.36 -10.49
CA THR A 270 -18.33 -14.05 -11.49
C THR A 270 -19.40 -13.13 -12.07
N ASP A 271 -19.88 -13.47 -13.24
CA ASP A 271 -21.03 -12.84 -13.89
C ASP A 271 -22.37 -13.37 -13.32
N GLU A 272 -23.49 -12.99 -13.94
CA GLU A 272 -24.85 -13.43 -13.58
C GLU A 272 -25.05 -14.95 -13.73
N ASN A 273 -24.25 -15.61 -14.57
CA ASN A 273 -24.29 -17.05 -14.79
C ASN A 273 -23.36 -17.83 -13.86
N ASN A 274 -22.70 -17.13 -12.94
CA ASN A 274 -21.70 -17.66 -12.02
C ASN A 274 -20.40 -18.10 -12.73
N GLU A 275 -20.12 -17.54 -13.94
CA GLU A 275 -18.90 -17.79 -14.68
C GLU A 275 -17.84 -16.72 -14.34
N PRO A 276 -16.55 -17.08 -14.20
CA PRO A 276 -15.48 -16.13 -13.92
C PRO A 276 -15.34 -15.06 -15.00
N VAL A 277 -15.33 -13.78 -14.59
CA VAL A 277 -15.12 -12.67 -15.52
C VAL A 277 -13.63 -12.48 -15.75
N ILE A 278 -13.15 -12.90 -16.91
CA ILE A 278 -11.75 -12.78 -17.33
C ILE A 278 -11.67 -11.92 -18.59
N LEU A 279 -10.75 -10.99 -18.57
CA LEU A 279 -10.46 -10.08 -19.68
C LEU A 279 -9.10 -10.42 -20.27
N GLU A 280 -9.01 -10.35 -21.59
CA GLU A 280 -7.79 -10.65 -22.34
C GLU A 280 -7.41 -9.44 -23.22
N SER A 281 -6.12 -9.28 -23.44
CA SER A 281 -5.58 -8.28 -24.35
C SER A 281 -4.25 -8.74 -24.92
N SER A 282 -4.03 -8.50 -26.20
CA SER A 282 -2.78 -8.76 -26.88
C SER A 282 -2.25 -7.47 -27.50
N ASN A 283 -0.93 -7.33 -27.53
CA ASN A 283 -0.26 -6.20 -28.13
C ASN A 283 1.12 -6.62 -28.65
N GLN A 284 1.67 -5.85 -29.59
CA GLN A 284 3.03 -6.04 -30.07
C GLN A 284 3.75 -4.70 -30.19
N GLY A 285 5.06 -4.74 -29.97
CA GLY A 285 5.91 -3.57 -30.07
C GLY A 285 7.22 -3.90 -30.77
N HIS A 286 7.81 -2.89 -31.36
CA HIS A 286 9.13 -2.99 -32.00
C HIS A 286 9.90 -1.69 -31.81
N GLY A 287 11.21 -1.77 -31.93
CA GLY A 287 12.05 -0.58 -31.84
C GLY A 287 13.52 -0.92 -32.12
N LYS A 288 14.37 0.07 -31.95
CA LYS A 288 15.81 -0.08 -32.16
C LYS A 288 16.57 0.13 -30.85
N THR A 289 17.58 -0.69 -30.64
CA THR A 289 18.57 -0.55 -29.57
C THR A 289 19.97 -0.81 -30.12
N LYS A 290 20.99 -0.71 -29.29
CA LYS A 290 22.35 -1.07 -29.68
C LYS A 290 22.81 -2.29 -28.89
N VAL A 291 23.26 -3.31 -29.63
CA VAL A 291 23.88 -4.51 -29.05
C VAL A 291 25.31 -4.57 -29.58
N GLU A 292 26.30 -4.62 -28.71
CA GLU A 292 27.73 -4.60 -29.08
C GLU A 292 28.12 -3.44 -30.03
N GLY A 293 27.45 -2.28 -29.87
CA GLY A 293 27.68 -1.09 -30.68
C GLY A 293 27.01 -1.08 -32.06
N LYS A 294 26.32 -2.15 -32.47
CA LYS A 294 25.56 -2.28 -33.70
C LYS A 294 24.07 -2.00 -33.48
N ASP A 295 23.40 -1.45 -34.48
CA ASP A 295 21.95 -1.30 -34.42
C ASP A 295 21.28 -2.66 -34.38
N PHE A 296 20.32 -2.81 -33.49
CA PHE A 296 19.55 -4.04 -33.26
C PHE A 296 18.05 -3.70 -33.22
N VAL A 297 17.24 -4.39 -34.00
CA VAL A 297 15.79 -4.27 -33.98
C VAL A 297 15.23 -5.28 -33.00
N TRP A 298 14.64 -4.78 -31.90
CA TRP A 298 13.89 -5.63 -30.99
C TRP A 298 12.42 -5.68 -31.43
N VAL A 299 11.84 -6.85 -31.24
CA VAL A 299 10.41 -7.13 -31.42
C VAL A 299 9.91 -7.80 -30.16
N CYS A 300 8.75 -7.41 -29.67
CA CYS A 300 8.14 -8.01 -28.50
C CYS A 300 6.64 -8.17 -28.69
N THR A 301 6.10 -9.32 -28.33
CA THR A 301 4.67 -9.55 -28.17
C THR A 301 4.33 -9.58 -26.69
N CYS A 302 3.09 -9.22 -26.36
CA CYS A 302 2.58 -9.22 -25.00
C CYS A 302 1.13 -9.68 -25.01
N ASP A 303 0.86 -10.81 -24.38
CA ASP A 303 -0.47 -11.33 -24.12
C ASP A 303 -0.76 -11.24 -22.63
N ILE A 304 -1.94 -10.77 -22.27
CA ILE A 304 -2.38 -10.59 -20.88
C ILE A 304 -3.78 -11.16 -20.72
N ALA A 305 -3.98 -11.94 -19.66
CA ALA A 305 -5.29 -12.31 -19.15
C ALA A 305 -5.40 -11.87 -17.69
N PHE A 306 -6.53 -11.33 -17.26
CA PHE A 306 -6.74 -10.95 -15.88
C PHE A 306 -8.19 -11.08 -15.44
N GLY A 307 -8.37 -11.41 -14.17
CA GLY A 307 -9.65 -11.48 -13.50
C GLY A 307 -9.65 -10.65 -12.23
N PHE A 308 -10.84 -10.25 -11.79
CA PHE A 308 -11.03 -9.46 -10.58
C PHE A 308 -11.22 -10.38 -9.38
N THR A 309 -10.53 -10.06 -8.26
CA THR A 309 -10.46 -10.93 -7.08
C THR A 309 -10.94 -10.23 -5.82
N LYS A 310 -11.15 -11.01 -4.76
CA LYS A 310 -11.49 -10.54 -3.39
C LYS A 310 -10.39 -10.89 -2.38
N SER A 311 -9.29 -11.42 -2.85
CA SER A 311 -8.13 -11.81 -2.06
C SER A 311 -6.87 -11.50 -2.82
N GLU A 312 -5.79 -11.23 -2.10
CA GLU A 312 -4.48 -11.02 -2.71
C GLU A 312 -4.00 -12.34 -3.33
N ILE A 313 -3.87 -12.33 -4.65
CA ILE A 313 -3.36 -13.45 -5.44
C ILE A 313 -2.12 -12.96 -6.18
N GLU A 314 -1.06 -13.76 -6.15
CA GLU A 314 0.18 -13.44 -6.84
C GLU A 314 -0.03 -13.44 -8.36
N HIS A 315 0.51 -12.44 -9.04
CA HIS A 315 0.50 -12.38 -10.50
C HIS A 315 1.44 -13.44 -11.08
N SER A 316 1.15 -13.90 -12.30
CA SER A 316 2.00 -14.85 -13.01
C SER A 316 2.57 -14.20 -14.26
N CYS A 317 3.90 -14.15 -14.37
CA CYS A 317 4.58 -13.55 -15.51
C CYS A 317 5.49 -14.56 -16.20
N TYR A 318 5.47 -14.55 -17.53
CA TYR A 318 6.25 -15.44 -18.37
C TYR A 318 6.99 -14.64 -19.44
N HIS A 319 8.19 -15.07 -19.76
CA HIS A 319 8.97 -14.50 -20.87
C HIS A 319 9.58 -15.62 -21.71
N ASN A 320 9.27 -15.62 -23.03
CA ASN A 320 9.65 -16.71 -23.94
C ASN A 320 9.34 -18.09 -23.35
N SER A 321 8.13 -18.25 -22.82
CA SER A 321 7.63 -19.46 -22.14
C SER A 321 8.34 -19.85 -20.84
N VAL A 322 9.22 -19.03 -20.29
CA VAL A 322 9.84 -19.25 -18.97
C VAL A 322 9.08 -18.48 -17.92
N HIS A 323 8.75 -19.13 -16.79
CA HIS A 323 8.16 -18.45 -15.65
C HIS A 323 9.15 -17.48 -15.00
N MET A 324 8.75 -16.23 -14.84
CA MET A 324 9.53 -15.19 -14.18
C MET A 324 9.17 -15.12 -12.71
N LEU A 325 10.17 -15.10 -11.84
CA LEU A 325 9.95 -14.94 -10.38
C LEU A 325 9.92 -13.48 -9.97
N SER A 326 10.43 -12.59 -10.81
CA SER A 326 10.48 -11.14 -10.58
C SER A 326 10.77 -10.42 -11.91
N GLY A 327 10.96 -9.10 -11.88
CA GLY A 327 11.41 -8.34 -13.06
C GLY A 327 10.39 -7.31 -13.51
N VAL A 328 10.67 -6.76 -14.70
CA VAL A 328 9.93 -5.58 -15.21
C VAL A 328 8.46 -5.86 -15.52
N GLN A 329 8.06 -7.11 -15.78
CA GLN A 329 6.64 -7.44 -16.01
C GLN A 329 5.82 -7.24 -14.73
N TYR A 330 6.31 -7.69 -13.57
CA TYR A 330 5.66 -7.48 -12.28
C TYR A 330 5.57 -5.99 -11.94
N GLU A 331 6.66 -5.23 -12.16
CA GLU A 331 6.68 -3.78 -11.97
C GLU A 331 5.63 -3.11 -12.87
N ALA A 332 5.57 -3.51 -14.15
CA ALA A 332 4.63 -2.97 -15.12
C ALA A 332 3.16 -3.22 -14.76
N VAL A 333 2.84 -4.45 -14.31
CA VAL A 333 1.48 -4.82 -13.86
C VAL A 333 1.09 -3.96 -12.65
N GLN A 334 1.95 -3.89 -11.62
CA GLN A 334 1.66 -3.08 -10.44
C GLN A 334 1.48 -1.59 -10.78
N ASP A 335 2.31 -1.06 -11.65
CA ASP A 335 2.24 0.34 -12.06
C ASP A 335 1.02 0.65 -12.95
N ALA A 336 0.59 -0.30 -13.79
CA ALA A 336 -0.64 -0.17 -14.58
C ALA A 336 -1.87 -0.12 -13.68
N ILE A 337 -1.98 -1.06 -12.74
CA ILE A 337 -3.08 -1.13 -11.76
C ILE A 337 -3.08 0.14 -10.90
N SER A 338 -1.92 0.55 -10.40
CA SER A 338 -1.76 1.76 -9.59
C SER A 338 -2.22 3.00 -10.35
N ALA A 339 -1.75 3.17 -11.59
CA ALA A 339 -2.10 4.32 -12.41
C ALA A 339 -3.61 4.40 -12.65
N PHE A 340 -4.24 3.27 -12.97
CA PHE A 340 -5.68 3.17 -13.17
C PHE A 340 -6.46 3.52 -11.89
N MET A 341 -6.12 2.90 -10.76
CA MET A 341 -6.84 3.10 -9.49
C MET A 341 -6.67 4.52 -8.96
N VAL A 342 -5.45 5.08 -9.01
CA VAL A 342 -5.19 6.47 -8.59
C VAL A 342 -5.97 7.46 -9.46
N GLU A 343 -6.08 7.21 -10.78
CA GLU A 343 -6.92 8.03 -11.67
C GLU A 343 -8.39 8.00 -11.22
N LYS A 344 -8.94 6.79 -10.93
CA LYS A 344 -10.34 6.65 -10.47
C LYS A 344 -10.56 7.28 -9.09
N GLY A 345 -9.59 7.13 -8.18
CA GLY A 345 -9.62 7.81 -6.89
C GLY A 345 -9.66 9.33 -7.03
N ARG A 346 -8.79 9.91 -7.88
CA ARG A 346 -8.78 11.35 -8.14
C ARG A 346 -10.10 11.86 -8.74
N ALA A 347 -10.68 11.10 -9.67
CA ALA A 347 -11.97 11.45 -10.27
C ALA A 347 -13.12 11.46 -9.26
N ASN A 348 -13.00 10.74 -8.15
CA ASN A 348 -14.00 10.66 -7.07
C ASN A 348 -13.57 11.41 -5.78
N GLY A 349 -12.50 12.23 -5.81
CA GLY A 349 -12.02 12.96 -4.64
C GLY A 349 -11.42 12.08 -3.53
N VAL A 350 -11.11 10.81 -3.80
CA VAL A 350 -10.62 9.83 -2.82
C VAL A 350 -9.14 9.53 -3.05
N LYS A 351 -8.33 9.61 -1.99
CA LYS A 351 -6.92 9.21 -2.04
C LYS A 351 -6.79 7.70 -1.91
N ILE A 352 -6.32 7.04 -2.96
CA ILE A 352 -6.08 5.60 -3.01
C ILE A 352 -4.63 5.28 -2.63
N ASP A 353 -4.43 4.26 -1.80
CA ASP A 353 -3.15 3.66 -1.46
C ASP A 353 -3.08 2.21 -1.98
N LYS A 354 -1.86 1.66 -2.13
CA LYS A 354 -1.67 0.28 -2.63
C LYS A 354 -2.49 -0.77 -1.88
N LYS A 355 -2.61 -0.65 -0.57
CA LYS A 355 -3.36 -1.58 0.29
C LYS A 355 -4.87 -1.62 0.02
N ASP A 356 -5.41 -0.62 -0.70
CA ASP A 356 -6.82 -0.57 -1.03
C ASP A 356 -7.16 -1.42 -2.26
N TYR A 357 -6.16 -1.79 -3.08
CA TYR A 357 -6.36 -2.53 -4.33
C TYR A 357 -5.41 -3.72 -4.56
N GLN A 358 -4.53 -4.04 -3.62
CA GLN A 358 -3.57 -5.14 -3.79
C GLN A 358 -4.25 -6.52 -3.95
N ASP A 359 -5.50 -6.66 -3.50
CA ASP A 359 -6.33 -7.85 -3.62
C ASP A 359 -7.36 -7.77 -4.77
N ALA A 360 -7.29 -6.71 -5.59
CA ALA A 360 -8.35 -6.38 -6.55
C ALA A 360 -8.34 -7.24 -7.81
N MET A 361 -7.20 -7.78 -8.19
CA MET A 361 -7.09 -8.59 -9.42
C MET A 361 -5.87 -9.52 -9.42
N MET A 362 -6.00 -10.61 -10.16
CA MET A 362 -4.92 -11.49 -10.58
C MET A 362 -4.66 -11.28 -12.07
N VAL A 363 -3.39 -11.16 -12.45
CA VAL A 363 -2.96 -10.93 -13.84
C VAL A 363 -1.95 -11.99 -14.24
N ALA A 364 -2.19 -12.64 -15.38
CA ALA A 364 -1.23 -13.49 -16.06
C ALA A 364 -0.70 -12.76 -17.29
N VAL A 365 0.61 -12.70 -17.45
CA VAL A 365 1.31 -12.01 -18.53
C VAL A 365 2.24 -12.99 -19.24
N SER A 366 2.16 -13.06 -20.56
CA SER A 366 3.16 -13.73 -21.40
C SER A 366 3.76 -12.73 -22.39
N THR A 367 5.08 -12.65 -22.38
CA THR A 367 5.83 -11.83 -23.32
C THR A 367 6.82 -12.68 -24.11
N TYR A 368 6.96 -12.39 -25.39
CA TYR A 368 7.98 -13.01 -26.23
C TYR A 368 8.80 -11.90 -26.90
N SER A 369 10.13 -12.01 -26.85
CA SER A 369 11.01 -11.06 -27.55
C SER A 369 12.26 -11.74 -28.09
N ASN A 370 12.79 -11.16 -29.18
CA ASN A 370 14.06 -11.56 -29.79
C ASN A 370 15.29 -10.98 -29.10
N TYR A 371 15.08 -10.23 -28.01
CA TYR A 371 16.11 -9.64 -27.17
C TYR A 371 15.65 -9.62 -25.72
N ALA A 372 16.45 -10.13 -24.82
CA ALA A 372 16.17 -10.08 -23.39
C ALA A 372 17.45 -9.94 -22.59
N SER A 373 17.47 -8.99 -21.67
CA SER A 373 18.51 -8.80 -20.66
C SER A 373 18.07 -9.46 -19.35
N PHE A 374 18.53 -10.67 -19.12
CA PHE A 374 18.25 -11.38 -17.86
C PHE A 374 19.18 -10.90 -16.74
N ARG A 375 18.65 -10.76 -15.52
CA ARG A 375 19.43 -10.39 -14.32
C ARG A 375 20.46 -11.44 -13.94
N ASN A 376 20.18 -12.69 -14.24
CA ASN A 376 21.02 -13.84 -13.88
C ASN A 376 20.96 -14.94 -14.94
N GLN A 377 21.83 -15.93 -14.78
CA GLN A 377 21.88 -17.08 -15.69
C GLN A 377 20.67 -18.01 -15.57
N THR A 378 19.95 -17.98 -14.45
CA THR A 378 18.71 -18.78 -14.24
C THR A 378 17.53 -18.22 -15.03
N LYS A 379 17.67 -17.04 -15.63
CA LYS A 379 16.66 -16.40 -16.50
C LYS A 379 15.30 -16.18 -15.80
N ASP A 380 15.31 -15.98 -14.49
CA ASP A 380 14.09 -15.82 -13.68
C ASP A 380 13.60 -14.37 -13.59
N ALA A 381 14.33 -13.41 -14.15
CA ALA A 381 13.95 -12.00 -14.21
C ALA A 381 14.53 -11.31 -15.44
N VAL A 382 13.71 -10.52 -16.13
CA VAL A 382 14.12 -9.62 -17.22
C VAL A 382 14.07 -8.16 -16.79
N ASP A 383 14.95 -7.32 -17.40
CA ASP A 383 15.11 -5.90 -17.02
C ASP A 383 14.82 -4.90 -18.13
N ASP A 384 14.39 -5.36 -19.31
CA ASP A 384 14.23 -4.54 -20.48
C ASP A 384 13.06 -3.59 -20.38
N ARG A 385 13.32 -2.28 -20.49
CA ARG A 385 12.31 -1.21 -20.36
C ARG A 385 11.25 -1.20 -21.46
N PHE A 386 11.54 -1.74 -22.64
CA PHE A 386 10.53 -1.87 -23.68
C PHE A 386 9.47 -2.93 -23.31
N ILE A 387 9.86 -4.02 -22.63
CA ILE A 387 8.94 -5.03 -22.10
C ILE A 387 8.05 -4.40 -21.03
N TYR A 388 8.67 -3.65 -20.09
CA TYR A 388 7.91 -2.89 -19.08
C TYR A 388 6.86 -1.98 -19.73
N GLY A 389 7.26 -1.16 -20.72
CA GLY A 389 6.36 -0.24 -21.41
C GLY A 389 5.20 -0.96 -22.08
N LEU A 390 5.50 -2.03 -22.84
CA LEU A 390 4.50 -2.79 -23.55
C LEU A 390 3.47 -3.45 -22.63
N VAL A 391 3.92 -4.11 -21.56
CA VAL A 391 3.03 -4.75 -20.55
C VAL A 391 2.15 -3.70 -19.85
N LYS A 392 2.75 -2.61 -19.39
CA LYS A 392 2.03 -1.54 -18.72
C LYS A 392 0.95 -0.92 -19.60
N ASP A 393 1.31 -0.55 -20.82
CA ASP A 393 0.40 0.10 -21.76
C ASP A 393 -0.73 -0.86 -22.17
N THR A 394 -0.43 -2.14 -22.38
CA THR A 394 -1.43 -3.15 -22.75
C THR A 394 -2.47 -3.31 -21.65
N LEU A 395 -2.05 -3.50 -20.39
CA LEU A 395 -2.96 -3.66 -19.26
C LEU A 395 -3.74 -2.37 -18.97
N LEU A 396 -3.05 -1.23 -18.89
CA LEU A 396 -3.67 0.06 -18.58
C LEU A 396 -4.73 0.46 -19.62
N ASN A 397 -4.38 0.35 -20.91
CA ASN A 397 -5.31 0.66 -22.01
C ASN A 397 -6.53 -0.27 -21.96
N LYS A 398 -6.33 -1.57 -21.71
CA LYS A 398 -7.45 -2.51 -21.60
C LYS A 398 -8.38 -2.16 -20.42
N LEU A 399 -7.84 -1.85 -19.25
CA LEU A 399 -8.61 -1.41 -18.09
C LEU A 399 -9.41 -0.13 -18.39
N GLN A 400 -8.80 0.87 -19.05
CA GLN A 400 -9.46 2.12 -19.41
C GLN A 400 -10.60 1.89 -20.42
N ILE A 401 -10.36 1.06 -21.45
CA ILE A 401 -11.35 0.75 -22.48
C ILE A 401 -12.56 0.02 -21.85
N GLU A 402 -12.31 -1.03 -21.08
CA GLU A 402 -13.39 -1.83 -20.50
C GLU A 402 -14.18 -1.05 -19.43
N TYR A 403 -13.51 -0.21 -18.65
CA TYR A 403 -14.20 0.71 -17.73
C TYR A 403 -15.06 1.72 -18.50
N GLY A 404 -14.55 2.27 -19.60
CA GLY A 404 -15.29 3.20 -20.46
C GLY A 404 -16.51 2.55 -21.16
N LYS A 405 -16.47 1.23 -21.41
CA LYS A 405 -17.62 0.45 -21.91
C LYS A 405 -18.64 0.08 -20.81
N GLY A 406 -18.34 0.37 -19.55
CA GLY A 406 -19.22 0.02 -18.44
C GLY A 406 -19.17 -1.45 -18.03
N ASN A 407 -18.02 -2.13 -18.17
CA ASN A 407 -17.88 -3.51 -17.71
C ASN A 407 -18.25 -3.62 -16.22
N GLU A 408 -19.27 -4.43 -15.91
CA GLU A 408 -19.90 -4.48 -14.58
C GLU A 408 -18.94 -5.00 -13.51
N ALA A 409 -18.15 -6.04 -13.80
CA ALA A 409 -17.20 -6.62 -12.86
C ALA A 409 -16.09 -5.62 -12.51
N LEU A 410 -15.54 -4.92 -13.53
CA LEU A 410 -14.54 -3.88 -13.34
C LEU A 410 -15.09 -2.69 -12.57
N THR A 411 -16.31 -2.25 -12.91
CA THR A 411 -16.96 -1.13 -12.22
C THR A 411 -17.26 -1.47 -10.75
N SER A 412 -17.75 -2.68 -10.48
CA SER A 412 -17.98 -3.18 -9.12
C SER A 412 -16.69 -3.27 -8.31
N MET A 413 -15.61 -3.74 -8.92
CA MET A 413 -14.30 -3.80 -8.28
C MET A 413 -13.76 -2.40 -7.96
N VAL A 414 -13.83 -1.43 -8.90
CA VAL A 414 -13.43 -0.05 -8.65
C VAL A 414 -14.23 0.57 -7.51
N LYS A 415 -15.56 0.35 -7.48
CA LYS A 415 -16.41 0.82 -6.39
C LYS A 415 -15.96 0.25 -5.05
N ARG A 416 -15.73 -1.06 -4.96
CA ARG A 416 -15.21 -1.71 -3.74
C ARG A 416 -13.91 -1.06 -3.26
N VAL A 417 -12.95 -0.84 -4.16
CA VAL A 417 -11.66 -0.21 -3.82
C VAL A 417 -11.85 1.22 -3.32
N LEU A 418 -12.77 2.00 -3.91
CA LEU A 418 -13.10 3.35 -3.44
C LEU A 418 -13.73 3.32 -2.04
N ASP A 419 -14.67 2.42 -1.79
CA ASP A 419 -15.33 2.25 -0.48
C ASP A 419 -14.31 1.84 0.59
N GLU A 420 -13.38 0.92 0.27
CA GLU A 420 -12.30 0.51 1.17
C GLU A 420 -11.34 1.67 1.48
N ALA A 421 -10.99 2.48 0.47
CA ALA A 421 -10.15 3.66 0.67
C ALA A 421 -10.84 4.70 1.57
N VAL A 422 -12.12 4.97 1.37
CA VAL A 422 -12.92 5.86 2.24
C VAL A 422 -12.93 5.34 3.68
N ASN A 423 -13.25 4.06 3.88
CA ASN A 423 -13.25 3.42 5.20
C ASN A 423 -11.87 3.50 5.88
N ARG A 424 -10.80 3.31 5.12
CA ARG A 424 -9.43 3.46 5.62
C ARG A 424 -9.13 4.88 6.06
N ILE A 425 -9.46 5.87 5.22
CA ILE A 425 -9.25 7.30 5.51
C ILE A 425 -9.99 7.67 6.80
N GLN A 426 -11.27 7.31 6.91
CA GLN A 426 -12.07 7.55 8.12
C GLN A 426 -11.46 6.86 9.35
N ALA A 427 -11.00 5.63 9.19
CA ALA A 427 -10.34 4.90 10.29
C ALA A 427 -9.03 5.53 10.74
N GLU A 428 -8.23 6.06 9.81
CA GLU A 428 -6.99 6.77 10.10
C GLU A 428 -7.27 8.12 10.79
N GLU A 429 -8.27 8.85 10.33
CA GLU A 429 -8.71 10.10 10.96
C GLU A 429 -9.18 9.89 12.40
N LEU A 430 -10.03 8.89 12.64
CA LEU A 430 -10.47 8.55 14.00
C LEU A 430 -9.28 8.17 14.91
N ARG A 431 -8.30 7.43 14.39
CA ARG A 431 -7.08 7.10 15.14
C ARG A 431 -6.27 8.34 15.51
N ASP A 432 -6.16 9.29 14.59
CA ASP A 432 -5.43 10.54 14.84
C ASP A 432 -6.15 11.44 15.85
N ILE A 433 -7.48 11.50 15.80
CA ILE A 433 -8.29 12.19 16.80
C ILE A 433 -8.08 11.53 18.19
N ALA A 434 -8.17 10.21 18.27
CA ALA A 434 -7.94 9.47 19.50
C ALA A 434 -6.55 9.74 20.10
N LYS A 435 -5.50 9.69 19.27
CA LYS A 435 -4.13 10.00 19.69
C LYS A 435 -3.99 11.42 20.23
N LYS A 436 -4.61 12.41 19.57
CA LYS A 436 -4.58 13.81 20.01
C LYS A 436 -5.33 13.98 21.32
N ALA A 437 -6.53 13.38 21.46
CA ALA A 437 -7.31 13.43 22.68
C ALA A 437 -6.56 12.81 23.87
N ALA A 438 -5.95 11.64 23.68
CA ALA A 438 -5.16 10.96 24.72
C ALA A 438 -3.91 11.76 25.13
N LYS A 439 -3.31 12.53 24.21
CA LYS A 439 -2.11 13.31 24.47
C LYS A 439 -2.40 14.46 25.42
N VAL A 440 -3.55 15.13 25.32
CA VAL A 440 -3.88 16.31 26.11
C VAL A 440 -3.79 16.06 27.62
N LYS A 441 -4.23 14.91 28.11
CA LYS A 441 -4.08 14.51 29.54
C LYS A 441 -2.64 14.50 30.04
N LYS A 442 -1.68 14.29 29.13
CA LYS A 442 -0.24 14.17 29.45
C LYS A 442 0.54 15.45 29.17
N GLU A 443 -0.10 16.49 28.62
CA GLU A 443 0.55 17.77 28.38
C GLU A 443 0.84 18.46 29.71
N LYS A 444 1.98 19.16 29.78
CA LYS A 444 2.32 19.98 30.95
C LYS A 444 1.43 21.21 30.98
N ALA A 445 1.17 21.68 32.20
CA ALA A 445 0.51 22.96 32.37
C ALA A 445 1.28 24.06 31.58
N PRO A 446 0.57 24.97 30.90
CA PRO A 446 1.21 26.01 30.08
C PRO A 446 1.94 27.07 30.91
N ASP A 447 2.94 27.71 30.31
CA ASP A 447 3.76 28.71 31.00
C ASP A 447 2.95 29.92 31.55
N LYS A 448 1.82 30.26 30.90
CA LYS A 448 0.91 31.31 31.38
C LYS A 448 0.02 30.89 32.56
N PHE A 449 0.01 29.62 32.93
CA PHE A 449 -0.72 29.13 34.10
C PHE A 449 0.01 29.53 35.37
N VAL A 450 -0.69 30.29 36.24
CA VAL A 450 -0.17 30.71 37.53
C VAL A 450 -0.68 29.69 38.58
N SER A 451 0.15 28.77 38.97
CA SER A 451 -0.16 27.70 39.93
C SER A 451 -0.43 28.22 41.33
N CYS A 452 -0.88 27.34 42.23
CA CYS A 452 -1.03 27.59 43.66
C CYS A 452 -0.44 26.40 44.45
N ASP A 453 -0.22 26.62 45.80
CA ASP A 453 0.45 25.63 46.64
C ASP A 453 -0.32 24.31 46.73
N ALA A 454 -1.65 24.36 46.71
CA ALA A 454 -2.49 23.15 46.73
C ALA A 454 -2.36 22.36 45.41
N TYR A 455 -2.24 23.00 44.27
CA TYR A 455 -2.05 22.36 42.97
C TYR A 455 -0.69 21.65 42.89
N GLU A 456 0.39 22.33 43.32
CA GLU A 456 1.72 21.77 43.36
C GLU A 456 1.83 20.59 44.35
N ALA A 457 1.11 20.70 45.48
CA ALA A 457 1.03 19.64 46.48
C ALA A 457 0.02 18.53 46.15
N LYS A 458 -0.61 18.58 44.96
CA LYS A 458 -1.62 17.64 44.46
C LYS A 458 -2.87 17.51 45.39
N ARG A 459 -3.17 18.54 46.17
CA ARG A 459 -4.41 18.63 46.96
C ARG A 459 -5.52 19.24 46.08
N TYR A 460 -5.85 18.53 45.01
CA TYR A 460 -6.68 19.04 43.91
C TYR A 460 -8.10 19.46 44.31
N SER A 461 -8.70 18.82 45.29
CA SER A 461 -10.03 19.18 45.78
C SER A 461 -10.10 20.58 46.41
N GLU A 462 -8.96 21.12 46.87
CA GLU A 462 -8.88 22.46 47.46
C GLU A 462 -8.65 23.53 46.38
N VAL A 463 -8.21 23.17 45.17
CA VAL A 463 -7.79 24.12 44.12
C VAL A 463 -8.98 24.79 43.48
N GLU A 464 -8.92 26.13 43.41
CA GLU A 464 -9.82 26.96 42.60
C GLU A 464 -9.05 27.46 41.38
N LEU A 465 -9.49 27.02 40.17
CA LEU A 465 -8.94 27.49 38.91
C LEU A 465 -9.74 28.73 38.43
N TRP A 466 -9.10 29.86 38.41
CA TRP A 466 -9.65 31.11 37.90
C TRP A 466 -9.29 31.26 36.42
N ILE A 467 -10.29 31.20 35.53
CA ILE A 467 -10.12 31.48 34.11
C ILE A 467 -10.50 32.94 33.88
N THR A 468 -9.51 33.74 33.45
CA THR A 468 -9.66 35.20 33.34
C THR A 468 -9.52 35.67 31.89
N GLU A 469 -10.16 36.79 31.56
CA GLU A 469 -10.03 37.45 30.26
C GLU A 469 -8.72 38.21 30.18
N GLY A 470 -7.74 37.66 29.43
CA GLY A 470 -6.46 38.33 29.17
C GLY A 470 -5.52 38.45 30.36
N ASP A 471 -4.36 38.99 30.06
CA ASP A 471 -3.26 39.11 31.03
C ASP A 471 -3.53 40.22 32.08
N SER A 472 -4.32 41.24 31.72
CA SER A 472 -4.64 42.38 32.64
C SER A 472 -5.52 41.90 33.78
N ALA A 473 -6.64 41.24 33.50
CA ALA A 473 -7.52 40.66 34.52
C ALA A 473 -6.81 39.57 35.33
N ALA A 474 -5.96 38.75 34.69
CA ALA A 474 -5.13 37.76 35.39
C ALA A 474 -4.18 38.41 36.39
N GLY A 475 -3.57 39.56 36.03
CA GLY A 475 -2.70 40.34 36.91
C GLY A 475 -3.44 40.90 38.12
N ALA A 476 -4.66 41.42 37.91
CA ALA A 476 -5.49 41.92 39.01
C ALA A 476 -5.90 40.80 39.98
N VAL A 477 -6.40 39.69 39.44
CA VAL A 477 -6.78 38.50 40.26
C VAL A 477 -5.54 37.92 40.97
N LYS A 478 -4.38 37.84 40.29
CA LYS A 478 -3.12 37.38 40.90
C LYS A 478 -2.72 38.20 42.12
N ASN A 479 -2.92 39.48 42.07
CA ASN A 479 -2.60 40.40 43.20
C ASN A 479 -3.61 40.25 44.33
N ALA A 480 -4.87 39.92 44.08
CA ALA A 480 -5.96 39.81 45.05
C ALA A 480 -6.13 38.42 45.64
N ARG A 481 -5.64 37.36 44.98
CA ARG A 481 -5.87 35.95 45.30
C ARG A 481 -5.21 35.46 46.60
N ASN A 482 -5.68 34.31 47.09
CA ASN A 482 -4.94 33.51 48.06
C ASN A 482 -4.11 32.46 47.28
N SER A 483 -2.77 32.59 47.26
CA SER A 483 -1.85 31.69 46.58
C SER A 483 -1.85 30.23 47.12
N ALA A 484 -2.39 30.03 48.29
CA ALA A 484 -2.43 28.69 48.88
C ALA A 484 -3.31 27.73 48.09
N PHE A 485 -4.41 28.21 47.47
CA PHE A 485 -5.37 27.33 46.78
C PHE A 485 -5.97 27.91 45.47
N GLN A 486 -5.72 29.20 45.16
CA GLN A 486 -6.26 29.83 43.95
C GLN A 486 -5.23 29.89 42.84
N ALA A 487 -5.43 29.14 41.78
CA ALA A 487 -4.66 29.13 40.55
C ALA A 487 -5.34 30.00 39.47
N ILE A 488 -4.57 30.49 38.48
CA ILE A 488 -5.09 31.43 37.47
C ILE A 488 -4.64 30.95 36.07
N PHE A 489 -5.56 31.02 35.13
CA PHE A 489 -5.27 30.80 33.72
C PHE A 489 -5.88 31.91 32.86
N PRO A 490 -5.05 32.80 32.26
CA PRO A 490 -5.53 33.81 31.32
C PRO A 490 -5.83 33.18 29.95
N ILE A 491 -7.02 33.46 29.41
CA ILE A 491 -7.34 33.18 28.01
C ILE A 491 -7.08 34.44 27.18
N ARG A 492 -6.53 34.24 25.98
CA ARG A 492 -6.20 35.37 25.09
C ARG A 492 -7.21 35.43 23.93
N GLY A 493 -7.97 36.51 23.91
CA GLY A 493 -8.99 36.77 22.89
C GLY A 493 -10.23 35.88 23.03
N LYS A 494 -11.11 35.94 22.03
CA LYS A 494 -12.36 35.18 22.01
C LYS A 494 -12.06 33.71 21.80
N GLY A 495 -12.67 32.86 22.61
CA GLY A 495 -12.53 31.39 22.49
C GLY A 495 -13.11 30.85 21.18
N LEU A 496 -12.71 29.64 20.80
CA LEU A 496 -13.29 28.92 19.67
C LEU A 496 -14.77 28.57 19.98
N ASN A 497 -15.66 28.78 19.02
CA ASN A 497 -17.02 28.24 19.10
C ASN A 497 -16.98 26.73 18.77
N VAL A 498 -16.97 25.90 19.81
CA VAL A 498 -16.85 24.44 19.69
C VAL A 498 -18.09 23.79 19.06
N ALA A 499 -19.23 24.47 19.09
CA ALA A 499 -20.47 23.97 18.47
C ALA A 499 -20.46 24.11 16.94
N LYS A 500 -19.62 25.02 16.40
CA LYS A 500 -19.42 25.17 14.96
C LYS A 500 -18.16 24.48 14.45
N ALA A 501 -17.18 24.30 15.31
CA ALA A 501 -15.88 23.77 14.93
C ALA A 501 -15.90 22.25 14.94
N GLY A 502 -15.45 21.62 13.87
CA GLY A 502 -15.22 20.18 13.85
C GLY A 502 -14.19 19.75 14.90
N ILE A 503 -14.27 18.53 15.38
CA ILE A 503 -13.44 18.00 16.48
C ILE A 503 -11.92 18.14 16.20
N LYS A 504 -11.48 18.06 14.97
CA LYS A 504 -10.08 18.26 14.57
C LYS A 504 -9.59 19.68 14.92
N LYS A 505 -10.41 20.71 14.64
CA LYS A 505 -10.11 22.10 14.97
C LYS A 505 -10.13 22.33 16.48
N VAL A 506 -11.09 21.72 17.19
CA VAL A 506 -11.20 21.76 18.65
C VAL A 506 -9.92 21.20 19.28
N LEU A 507 -9.48 20.00 18.90
CA LEU A 507 -8.28 19.37 19.42
C LEU A 507 -6.97 20.05 18.97
N ALA A 508 -7.00 20.85 17.91
CA ALA A 508 -5.88 21.67 17.47
C ALA A 508 -5.82 23.01 18.22
N ASN A 509 -6.95 23.48 18.78
CA ASN A 509 -7.01 24.77 19.46
C ASN A 509 -6.15 24.77 20.73
N LYS A 510 -5.22 25.73 20.78
CA LYS A 510 -4.23 25.82 21.86
C LYS A 510 -4.87 26.13 23.21
N GLU A 511 -5.80 27.08 23.27
CA GLU A 511 -6.45 27.50 24.52
C GLU A 511 -7.26 26.37 25.14
N ILE A 512 -8.03 25.64 24.34
CA ILE A 512 -8.82 24.48 24.78
C ILE A 512 -7.89 23.40 25.33
N ARG A 513 -6.83 23.03 24.59
CA ARG A 513 -5.87 22.02 25.08
C ARG A 513 -5.19 22.43 26.38
N GLU A 514 -4.81 23.70 26.50
CA GLU A 514 -4.17 24.23 27.70
C GLU A 514 -5.12 24.15 28.91
N ILE A 515 -6.40 24.51 28.76
CA ILE A 515 -7.40 24.36 29.82
C ILE A 515 -7.51 22.90 30.25
N PHE A 516 -7.70 21.97 29.29
CA PHE A 516 -7.86 20.55 29.61
C PHE A 516 -6.58 19.88 30.14
N SER A 517 -5.39 20.38 29.78
CA SER A 517 -4.14 19.92 30.38
C SER A 517 -4.02 20.28 31.86
N ILE A 518 -4.50 21.49 32.23
CA ILE A 518 -4.58 21.92 33.63
C ILE A 518 -5.60 21.10 34.40
N LEU A 519 -6.79 20.86 33.81
CA LEU A 519 -7.85 20.07 34.43
C LEU A 519 -7.50 18.59 34.58
N GLY A 520 -6.78 18.01 33.62
CA GLY A 520 -6.34 16.61 33.63
C GLY A 520 -7.40 15.57 33.23
N THR A 521 -8.67 15.95 33.12
CA THR A 521 -9.79 15.02 32.84
C THR A 521 -9.78 14.43 31.45
N GLY A 522 -9.19 15.13 30.45
CA GLY A 522 -9.39 14.86 29.03
C GLY A 522 -10.75 15.34 28.52
N PHE A 523 -11.11 14.93 27.30
CA PHE A 523 -12.34 15.34 26.63
C PHE A 523 -13.40 14.23 26.72
N ASP A 524 -14.67 14.57 26.87
CA ASP A 524 -15.79 13.62 26.82
C ASP A 524 -16.11 13.24 25.39
N LEU A 525 -15.21 12.42 24.84
CA LEU A 525 -15.30 11.86 23.51
C LEU A 525 -15.33 10.35 23.61
N ASN A 526 -16.19 9.73 22.80
CA ASN A 526 -16.18 8.29 22.58
C ASN A 526 -15.73 7.99 21.15
N ILE A 527 -14.57 7.39 21.00
CA ILE A 527 -14.02 7.02 19.70
C ILE A 527 -13.83 5.50 19.69
N ARG A 528 -14.67 4.80 18.93
CA ARG A 528 -14.65 3.33 18.83
C ARG A 528 -14.77 2.62 20.19
N GLY A 529 -15.59 3.16 21.10
CA GLY A 529 -15.77 2.60 22.44
C GLY A 529 -14.71 3.01 23.47
N GLU A 530 -13.66 3.70 23.07
CA GLU A 530 -12.64 4.25 23.97
C GLU A 530 -13.10 5.63 24.49
N LYS A 531 -13.14 5.77 25.83
CA LYS A 531 -13.50 7.03 26.51
C LYS A 531 -12.25 7.79 26.90
N PHE A 532 -12.22 9.08 26.58
CA PHE A 532 -11.06 9.96 26.82
C PHE A 532 -11.26 10.87 28.04
N PHE A 533 -12.42 10.91 28.64
CA PHE A 533 -12.73 11.66 29.83
C PHE A 533 -12.70 10.76 31.08
N ASN A 534 -12.11 11.28 32.17
CA ASN A 534 -12.20 10.64 33.49
C ASN A 534 -12.29 11.71 34.58
N MET A 535 -13.36 11.70 35.34
CA MET A 535 -13.60 12.67 36.40
C MET A 535 -12.63 12.50 37.58
N ASP A 536 -12.13 11.29 37.83
CA ASP A 536 -11.18 11.02 38.92
C ASP A 536 -9.79 11.66 38.64
N ASP A 537 -9.48 11.99 37.38
CA ASP A 537 -8.24 12.67 37.00
C ASP A 537 -8.31 14.21 37.20
N LEU A 538 -9.44 14.74 37.68
CA LEU A 538 -9.64 16.18 37.83
C LEU A 538 -8.67 16.77 38.87
N LYS A 539 -7.88 17.75 38.42
CA LYS A 539 -6.82 18.41 39.18
C LYS A 539 -7.27 19.71 39.88
N VAL A 540 -8.56 20.02 39.88
CA VAL A 540 -9.10 21.23 40.50
C VAL A 540 -10.42 20.91 41.23
N GLY A 541 -10.71 21.59 42.34
CA GLY A 541 -11.96 21.46 43.07
C GLY A 541 -13.08 22.31 42.46
N LYS A 542 -12.73 23.50 41.93
CA LYS A 542 -13.68 24.43 41.30
C LYS A 542 -13.01 25.11 40.08
N ILE A 543 -13.81 25.40 39.06
CA ILE A 543 -13.47 26.21 37.90
C ILE A 543 -14.28 27.48 37.98
N ILE A 544 -13.62 28.64 38.03
CA ILE A 544 -14.26 29.94 38.22
C ILE A 544 -13.95 30.79 37.01
N ILE A 545 -14.99 31.13 36.24
CA ILE A 545 -14.91 32.03 35.08
C ILE A 545 -15.03 33.46 35.57
N ALA A 546 -14.02 34.24 35.36
CA ALA A 546 -13.97 35.66 35.75
C ALA A 546 -13.61 36.54 34.54
N THR A 547 -14.61 37.14 33.92
CA THR A 547 -14.48 38.02 32.77
C THR A 547 -15.05 39.41 33.11
N ASP A 548 -14.73 40.37 32.29
CA ASP A 548 -15.26 41.71 32.42
C ASP A 548 -16.79 41.76 32.27
N ALA A 549 -17.42 42.76 32.82
CA ALA A 549 -18.88 42.90 32.80
C ALA A 549 -19.32 43.70 31.53
N ASP A 550 -18.76 43.38 30.39
CA ASP A 550 -19.05 43.98 29.09
C ASP A 550 -19.46 42.89 28.05
N GLU A 551 -19.72 43.30 26.82
CA GLU A 551 -20.20 42.41 25.76
C GLU A 551 -19.19 41.35 25.40
N ASP A 552 -17.90 41.67 25.37
CA ASP A 552 -16.81 40.75 25.07
C ASP A 552 -16.66 39.70 26.18
N GLY A 553 -16.69 40.14 27.45
CA GLY A 553 -16.67 39.25 28.61
C GLY A 553 -17.86 38.30 28.67
N TYR A 554 -19.07 38.76 28.31
CA TYR A 554 -20.24 37.87 28.19
C TYR A 554 -20.07 36.84 27.09
N GLN A 555 -19.53 37.24 25.94
CA GLN A 555 -19.25 36.30 24.84
C GLN A 555 -18.23 35.23 25.26
N ILE A 556 -17.16 35.61 25.95
CA ILE A 556 -16.16 34.67 26.47
C ILE A 556 -16.78 33.70 27.47
N ARG A 557 -17.66 34.14 28.37
CA ARG A 557 -18.40 33.25 29.30
C ARG A 557 -19.19 32.21 28.57
N VAL A 558 -19.90 32.59 27.52
CA VAL A 558 -20.72 31.68 26.72
C VAL A 558 -19.85 30.68 25.96
N LEU A 559 -18.74 31.10 25.36
CA LEU A 559 -17.84 30.21 24.65
C LEU A 559 -17.14 29.20 25.58
N LEU A 560 -16.82 29.61 26.82
CA LEU A 560 -16.30 28.70 27.84
C LEU A 560 -17.39 27.73 28.34
N PHE A 561 -18.63 28.22 28.53
CA PHE A 561 -19.77 27.37 28.82
C PHE A 561 -19.92 26.29 27.75
N LEU A 562 -19.97 26.66 26.45
CA LEU A 562 -20.04 25.72 25.34
C LEU A 562 -18.87 24.73 25.33
N THR A 563 -17.67 25.20 25.65
CA THR A 563 -16.49 24.32 25.73
C THR A 563 -16.67 23.24 26.78
N PHE A 564 -17.17 23.58 27.99
CA PHE A 564 -17.43 22.59 29.04
C PHE A 564 -18.67 21.76 28.74
N TYR A 565 -19.73 22.38 28.22
CA TYR A 565 -20.96 21.69 27.86
C TYR A 565 -20.72 20.58 26.84
N MET A 566 -19.94 20.85 25.80
CA MET A 566 -19.72 19.88 24.72
C MET A 566 -18.54 18.93 24.97
N LEU A 567 -17.48 19.37 25.69
CA LEU A 567 -16.26 18.57 25.81
C LEU A 567 -16.07 17.96 27.19
N ALA A 568 -16.82 18.39 28.20
CA ALA A 568 -16.72 17.87 29.56
C ALA A 568 -18.01 18.18 30.36
N PRO A 569 -19.20 17.77 29.91
CA PRO A 569 -20.48 18.09 30.57
C PRO A 569 -20.51 17.62 32.03
N GLN A 570 -19.79 16.57 32.36
CA GLN A 570 -19.67 16.05 33.73
C GLN A 570 -19.12 17.08 34.72
N LEU A 571 -18.33 18.05 34.27
CA LEU A 571 -17.87 19.15 35.12
C LEU A 571 -19.02 20.09 35.57
N ILE A 572 -19.98 20.36 34.66
CA ILE A 572 -21.17 21.14 34.96
C ILE A 572 -22.11 20.34 35.88
N LEU A 573 -22.44 19.10 35.48
CA LEU A 573 -23.33 18.22 36.25
C LEU A 573 -22.86 17.95 37.68
N ASN A 574 -21.54 17.99 37.92
CA ASN A 574 -20.98 17.80 39.26
C ASN A 574 -20.68 19.15 39.96
N ASN A 575 -21.30 20.23 39.56
CA ASN A 575 -21.17 21.56 40.18
C ASN A 575 -19.70 22.01 40.33
N LYS A 576 -18.89 21.86 39.27
CA LYS A 576 -17.49 22.25 39.29
C LYS A 576 -17.25 23.60 38.59
N VAL A 577 -18.20 24.09 37.80
CA VAL A 577 -18.05 25.33 37.00
C VAL A 577 -18.89 26.44 37.60
N PHE A 578 -18.27 27.59 37.79
CA PHE A 578 -18.89 28.77 38.40
C PHE A 578 -18.51 30.04 37.62
N ILE A 579 -19.39 31.06 37.66
CA ILE A 579 -19.12 32.40 37.18
C ILE A 579 -18.93 33.28 38.40
N ALA A 580 -17.82 34.03 38.45
CA ALA A 580 -17.61 35.02 39.49
C ALA A 580 -18.38 36.30 39.17
N GLU A 581 -19.17 36.78 40.11
CA GLU A 581 -19.79 38.09 40.02
C GLU A 581 -18.82 39.18 40.45
N THR A 582 -18.66 40.19 39.62
CA THR A 582 -17.83 41.38 39.88
C THR A 582 -18.72 42.59 40.08
N PRO A 583 -18.37 43.52 40.99
CA PRO A 583 -19.17 44.73 41.14
C PRO A 583 -19.01 45.63 39.90
N ARG A 584 -20.16 46.13 39.37
CA ARG A 584 -20.17 47.17 38.30
C ARG A 584 -20.14 48.56 38.87
N PHE A 585 -20.61 48.75 40.14
CA PHE A 585 -20.66 50.03 40.79
C PHE A 585 -20.15 49.95 42.22
N GLY A 586 -19.45 51.02 42.63
CA GLY A 586 -19.10 51.25 44.03
C GLY A 586 -19.68 52.58 44.47
N LEU A 587 -20.41 52.60 45.60
CA LEU A 587 -21.05 53.78 46.14
C LEU A 587 -20.37 54.15 47.47
N ASP A 588 -19.76 55.29 47.55
CA ASP A 588 -19.12 55.81 48.75
C ASP A 588 -20.15 56.50 49.65
N LEU A 589 -20.15 56.15 50.92
CA LEU A 589 -21.06 56.76 51.88
C LEU A 589 -20.34 57.80 52.75
N VAL A 590 -21.11 58.73 53.35
CA VAL A 590 -20.62 59.81 54.20
C VAL A 590 -19.75 59.34 55.38
N ASP A 591 -20.00 58.16 55.89
CA ASP A 591 -19.27 57.48 56.99
C ASP A 591 -17.93 56.87 56.55
N GLY A 592 -17.58 57.00 55.25
CA GLY A 592 -16.35 56.42 54.68
C GLY A 592 -16.48 54.96 54.28
N THR A 593 -17.67 54.35 54.49
CA THR A 593 -17.91 52.99 53.99
C THR A 593 -18.25 53.01 52.51
N ARG A 594 -17.88 51.94 51.80
CA ARG A 594 -18.22 51.70 50.40
C ARG A 594 -19.11 50.48 50.28
N VAL A 595 -20.24 50.63 49.56
CA VAL A 595 -21.12 49.52 49.22
C VAL A 595 -21.04 49.26 47.74
N TYR A 596 -21.28 48.01 47.31
CA TYR A 596 -21.07 47.59 45.94
C TYR A 596 -22.38 47.08 45.33
N ALA A 597 -22.60 47.45 44.06
CA ALA A 597 -23.69 46.95 43.23
C ALA A 597 -23.18 46.20 42.01
N ARG A 598 -23.77 45.06 41.71
CA ARG A 598 -23.40 44.16 40.63
C ARG A 598 -24.04 44.50 39.28
N ASN A 599 -25.19 45.16 39.31
CA ASN A 599 -25.96 45.60 38.14
C ASN A 599 -26.65 46.91 38.40
N ASP A 600 -27.38 47.45 37.43
CA ASP A 600 -28.07 48.71 37.52
C ASP A 600 -29.20 48.64 38.53
N GLU A 601 -29.97 47.53 38.61
CA GLU A 601 -31.04 47.36 39.58
C GLU A 601 -30.50 47.39 41.02
N ALA A 602 -29.43 46.63 41.30
CA ALA A 602 -28.81 46.63 42.64
C ALA A 602 -28.21 48.02 43.00
N ARG A 603 -27.74 48.79 42.01
CA ARG A 603 -27.30 50.18 42.21
C ARG A 603 -28.48 51.06 42.63
N ASP A 604 -29.60 50.93 41.91
CA ASP A 604 -30.79 51.77 42.15
C ASP A 604 -31.42 51.43 43.50
N GLU A 605 -31.43 50.13 43.87
CA GLU A 605 -31.84 49.71 45.24
C GLU A 605 -30.95 50.35 46.34
N LEU A 606 -29.61 50.35 46.12
CA LEU A 606 -28.67 50.98 47.06
C LEU A 606 -28.87 52.51 47.11
N ILE A 607 -29.16 53.16 45.97
CA ILE A 607 -29.50 54.59 45.90
C ILE A 607 -30.76 54.83 46.67
N ALA A 608 -31.78 54.03 46.51
CA ALA A 608 -33.02 54.17 47.26
C ALA A 608 -32.83 53.97 48.78
N LYS A 609 -31.96 53.01 49.16
CA LYS A 609 -31.69 52.69 50.55
C LYS A 609 -30.86 53.74 51.27
N TYR A 610 -29.85 54.29 50.63
CA TYR A 610 -28.85 55.17 51.29
C TYR A 610 -29.10 56.67 50.96
N GLY A 611 -29.77 57.00 49.84
CA GLY A 611 -30.15 58.34 49.44
C GLY A 611 -29.06 59.39 49.61
N ALA A 612 -29.34 60.45 50.43
CA ALA A 612 -28.40 61.55 50.65
C ALA A 612 -27.10 61.11 51.38
N ARG A 613 -26.95 59.91 51.88
CA ARG A 613 -25.71 59.40 52.44
C ARG A 613 -24.67 58.99 51.40
N ILE A 614 -25.02 58.93 50.11
CA ILE A 614 -24.10 58.60 49.04
C ILE A 614 -23.35 59.89 48.63
N THR A 615 -22.04 59.84 48.68
CA THR A 615 -21.16 60.92 48.30
C THR A 615 -20.63 60.83 46.89
N LYS A 616 -20.43 59.58 46.42
CA LYS A 616 -19.89 59.31 45.06
C LYS A 616 -20.37 57.97 44.57
N ILE A 617 -20.63 57.88 43.28
CA ILE A 617 -20.90 56.62 42.57
C ILE A 617 -19.81 56.44 41.52
N GLY A 618 -19.07 55.37 41.62
CA GLY A 618 -18.06 54.96 40.65
C GLY A 618 -18.55 53.73 39.84
N ARG A 619 -18.18 53.67 38.57
CA ARG A 619 -18.47 52.49 37.71
C ARG A 619 -17.14 51.83 37.37
N TYR A 620 -17.10 50.52 37.49
CA TYR A 620 -15.97 49.67 37.05
C TYR A 620 -16.33 49.09 35.68
N LYS A 621 -15.42 49.21 34.71
CA LYS A 621 -15.62 48.65 33.35
C LYS A 621 -15.07 47.27 33.19
N GLY A 622 -13.95 46.97 33.86
CA GLY A 622 -13.30 45.68 33.79
C GLY A 622 -12.55 45.29 35.07
N LEU A 623 -12.23 44.01 35.23
CA LEU A 623 -11.51 43.46 36.37
C LEU A 623 -10.13 44.13 36.63
N GLY A 624 -9.47 44.55 35.55
CA GLY A 624 -8.17 45.21 35.61
C GLY A 624 -8.21 46.63 36.18
N GLU A 625 -9.39 47.26 36.20
CA GLU A 625 -9.58 48.63 36.73
C GLU A 625 -9.92 48.64 38.23
N VAL A 626 -10.33 47.51 38.80
CA VAL A 626 -10.69 47.38 40.21
C VAL A 626 -9.41 47.23 41.02
N ASN A 627 -9.24 48.06 42.05
CA ASN A 627 -8.05 47.93 42.89
C ASN A 627 -8.09 46.62 43.70
N LYS A 628 -6.91 46.21 44.15
CA LYS A 628 -6.64 44.89 44.74
C LYS A 628 -7.52 44.60 45.95
N GLU A 629 -7.69 45.57 46.83
CA GLU A 629 -8.44 45.42 48.09
C GLU A 629 -9.93 45.19 47.80
N ILE A 630 -10.50 45.97 46.89
CA ILE A 630 -11.89 45.84 46.45
C ILE A 630 -12.12 44.50 45.73
N LEU A 631 -11.22 44.17 44.78
CA LEU A 631 -11.34 42.92 44.05
C LEU A 631 -11.23 41.70 44.99
N ARG A 632 -10.36 41.79 46.01
CA ARG A 632 -10.26 40.73 47.00
C ARG A 632 -11.54 40.59 47.82
N GLU A 633 -12.06 41.72 48.33
CA GLU A 633 -13.27 41.74 49.21
C GLU A 633 -14.53 41.33 48.47
N THR A 634 -14.71 41.78 47.23
CA THR A 634 -15.98 41.62 46.53
C THR A 634 -16.05 40.37 45.64
N THR A 635 -14.89 39.86 45.14
CA THR A 635 -14.88 38.89 44.04
C THR A 635 -14.05 37.63 44.36
N VAL A 636 -12.90 37.81 45.05
CA VAL A 636 -11.92 36.73 45.12
C VAL A 636 -11.97 36.00 46.47
N HIS A 637 -12.24 36.69 47.58
CA HIS A 637 -12.23 36.08 48.92
C HIS A 637 -13.41 35.14 49.13
N PRO A 638 -13.19 33.89 49.57
CA PRO A 638 -14.26 32.87 49.67
C PRO A 638 -15.48 33.27 50.49
N ASP A 639 -15.28 34.01 51.58
CA ASP A 639 -16.36 34.33 52.50
C ASP A 639 -17.25 35.51 52.06
N THR A 640 -16.77 36.34 51.11
CA THR A 640 -17.44 37.58 50.74
C THR A 640 -17.87 37.64 49.25
N ARG A 641 -17.28 36.77 48.43
CA ARG A 641 -17.60 36.70 47.02
C ARG A 641 -18.96 36.03 46.73
N THR A 642 -19.51 36.35 45.55
CA THR A 642 -20.65 35.65 44.98
C THR A 642 -20.19 34.83 43.79
N LEU A 643 -20.45 33.50 43.84
CA LEU A 643 -20.25 32.59 42.69
C LEU A 643 -21.60 32.09 42.21
N ILE A 644 -21.88 32.21 40.92
CA ILE A 644 -23.06 31.67 40.27
C ILE A 644 -22.69 30.30 39.73
N PRO A 645 -23.30 29.22 40.22
CA PRO A 645 -23.06 27.90 39.62
C PRO A 645 -23.58 27.89 38.15
N VAL A 646 -22.79 27.30 37.27
CA VAL A 646 -23.25 27.00 35.90
C VAL A 646 -24.04 25.70 36.00
N ASP A 647 -25.29 25.75 35.60
CA ASP A 647 -26.20 24.61 35.61
C ASP A 647 -26.80 24.40 34.24
N CYS A 648 -27.03 23.16 33.86
CA CYS A 648 -27.74 22.78 32.64
C CYS A 648 -28.39 21.39 32.82
N ASP A 649 -29.54 21.19 32.22
CA ASP A 649 -30.19 19.91 32.16
C ASP A 649 -29.93 19.22 30.80
N LEU A 650 -28.95 18.35 30.78
CA LEU A 650 -28.59 17.60 29.55
C LEU A 650 -29.71 16.64 29.08
N GLN A 651 -30.72 16.36 29.90
CA GLN A 651 -31.88 15.56 29.52
C GLN A 651 -32.99 16.42 28.91
N ASN A 652 -32.93 17.74 29.08
CA ASN A 652 -33.93 18.68 28.56
C ASN A 652 -33.69 18.93 27.07
N GLN A 653 -34.52 18.33 26.22
CA GLN A 653 -34.41 18.47 24.77
C GLN A 653 -34.56 19.93 24.33
N THR A 654 -35.43 20.70 24.98
CA THR A 654 -35.63 22.11 24.65
C THR A 654 -34.40 22.95 24.89
N GLU A 655 -33.63 22.69 25.96
CA GLU A 655 -32.35 23.38 26.21
C GLU A 655 -31.31 23.00 25.18
N ARG A 656 -31.19 21.73 24.82
CA ARG A 656 -30.30 21.28 23.75
C ARG A 656 -30.61 21.93 22.42
N ASP A 657 -31.89 21.92 22.03
CA ASP A 657 -32.34 22.56 20.78
C ASP A 657 -32.08 24.05 20.77
N LEU A 658 -32.24 24.71 21.93
CA LEU A 658 -31.95 26.13 22.06
C LEU A 658 -30.46 26.42 21.92
N ILE A 659 -29.59 25.63 22.56
CA ILE A 659 -28.13 25.74 22.45
C ILE A 659 -27.68 25.48 21.02
N ASP A 660 -28.20 24.45 20.36
CA ASP A 660 -27.91 24.17 18.96
C ASP A 660 -28.39 25.28 18.04
N ALA A 661 -29.60 25.77 18.23
CA ALA A 661 -30.15 26.88 17.43
C ALA A 661 -29.31 28.17 17.59
N LEU A 662 -28.83 28.46 18.81
CA LEU A 662 -28.05 29.68 19.07
C LEU A 662 -26.59 29.56 18.60
N PHE A 663 -25.96 28.40 18.69
CA PHE A 663 -24.50 28.26 18.54
C PHE A 663 -24.07 27.26 17.49
N GLY A 664 -24.96 26.39 17.00
CA GLY A 664 -24.66 25.38 15.96
C GLY A 664 -24.32 25.98 14.61
N ALA A 665 -23.71 25.18 13.73
CA ALA A 665 -23.48 25.53 12.33
C ALA A 665 -24.84 25.66 11.59
N ASP A 666 -24.89 26.45 10.52
CA ASP A 666 -26.02 26.58 9.58
C ASP A 666 -27.40 26.91 10.21
N LYS A 667 -27.43 27.47 11.42
CA LYS A 667 -28.62 27.79 12.20
C LYS A 667 -29.05 29.28 12.11
N TYR A 668 -28.65 30.00 11.06
CA TYR A 668 -28.92 31.44 10.91
C TYR A 668 -30.39 31.81 11.08
N HIS A 669 -31.30 31.15 10.36
CA HIS A 669 -32.75 31.47 10.42
C HIS A 669 -33.34 31.18 11.79
N GLN A 670 -32.90 30.12 12.46
CA GLN A 670 -33.35 29.78 13.82
C GLN A 670 -32.86 30.85 14.83
N ARG A 671 -31.60 31.25 14.74
CA ARG A 671 -31.06 32.36 15.57
C ARG A 671 -31.82 33.65 15.36
N LYS A 672 -32.08 34.04 14.09
CA LYS A 672 -32.85 35.26 13.77
C LYS A 672 -34.24 35.20 14.39
N SER A 673 -34.94 34.08 14.29
CA SER A 673 -36.25 33.87 14.87
C SER A 673 -36.25 34.00 16.40
N ILE A 674 -35.28 33.36 17.09
CA ILE A 674 -35.16 33.44 18.56
C ILE A 674 -34.88 34.86 19.01
N ILE A 675 -33.94 35.55 18.37
CA ILE A 675 -33.57 36.93 18.69
C ILE A 675 -34.79 37.86 18.48
N SER A 676 -35.50 37.71 17.36
CA SER A 676 -36.73 38.49 17.09
C SER A 676 -37.81 38.25 18.13
N THR A 677 -37.96 37.02 18.62
CA THR A 677 -38.95 36.67 19.65
C THR A 677 -38.60 37.31 21.00
N VAL A 678 -37.30 37.28 21.36
CA VAL A 678 -36.82 37.80 22.67
C VAL A 678 -36.78 39.33 22.70
N LEU A 679 -36.39 39.97 21.59
CA LEU A 679 -36.24 41.44 21.51
C LEU A 679 -37.47 42.16 20.99
N GLY A 680 -38.47 41.47 20.49
CA GLY A 680 -39.67 42.01 19.86
C GLY A 680 -39.49 42.29 18.36
N ALA A 681 -40.63 42.35 17.61
CA ALA A 681 -40.64 42.39 16.14
C ALA A 681 -39.98 43.69 15.57
N ASP A 682 -39.93 44.76 16.32
CA ASP A 682 -39.44 46.06 15.86
C ASP A 682 -37.88 46.11 15.73
N VAL A 683 -37.15 45.12 16.22
CA VAL A 683 -35.69 45.09 16.19
C VAL A 683 -35.14 44.32 14.98
N THR A 684 -35.99 43.55 14.30
CA THR A 684 -35.62 42.76 13.12
C THR A 684 -35.23 43.62 11.92
N ASP A 685 -35.75 44.84 11.79
CA ASP A 685 -35.38 45.77 10.71
C ASP A 685 -34.04 46.47 10.94
N MET A 686 -33.49 46.40 12.17
CA MET A 686 -32.19 46.97 12.52
C MET A 686 -31.02 45.98 12.43
N LEU A 687 -31.31 44.69 12.28
CA LEU A 687 -30.28 43.67 12.09
C LEU A 687 -29.94 43.59 10.60
N ASP A 688 -28.87 44.31 10.23
CA ASP A 688 -28.27 44.18 8.91
C ASP A 688 -27.93 42.67 8.69
N ASP A 689 -28.36 42.10 7.56
CA ASP A 689 -28.08 40.72 7.22
C ASP A 689 -26.55 40.37 7.30
N ASN A 690 -25.70 41.40 7.10
CA ASN A 690 -24.24 41.28 7.25
C ASN A 690 -23.77 41.25 8.71
N ALA A 691 -24.50 41.86 9.65
CA ALA A 691 -24.08 41.86 11.07
C ALA A 691 -24.35 40.52 11.77
N LEU A 692 -25.19 39.67 11.20
CA LEU A 692 -25.45 38.29 11.67
C LEU A 692 -24.56 37.23 11.01
N LEU A 693 -23.86 37.61 9.92
CA LEU A 693 -22.84 36.81 9.23
C LEU A 693 -21.44 36.94 9.87
N ILE A 694 -21.36 37.12 11.19
CA ILE A 694 -20.08 37.14 11.90
C ILE A 694 -19.46 35.72 11.78
N GLY A 695 -18.65 35.57 10.75
CA GLY A 695 -17.92 34.39 10.38
C GLY A 695 -18.42 33.79 9.07
N GLU A 696 -18.13 34.46 7.92
CA GLU A 696 -18.04 33.74 6.66
C GLU A 696 -17.01 32.62 6.86
N ILE A 697 -17.50 31.39 6.81
CA ILE A 697 -16.67 30.21 6.78
C ILE A 697 -16.03 30.22 5.39
N ASP A 698 -14.70 30.29 5.34
CA ASP A 698 -13.97 29.95 4.13
C ASP A 698 -14.44 28.56 3.69
N GLU A 699 -14.82 28.36 2.42
CA GLU A 699 -15.33 27.08 1.90
C GLU A 699 -14.31 25.92 2.12
N SER A 700 -13.03 26.24 2.40
CA SER A 700 -12.02 25.29 2.85
C SER A 700 -12.24 24.75 4.27
N ASP A 701 -13.23 25.27 5.01
CA ASP A 701 -13.53 24.93 6.40
C ASP A 701 -14.73 23.98 6.58
N ILE A 702 -15.38 23.57 5.49
CA ILE A 702 -16.46 22.59 5.53
C ILE A 702 -15.83 21.22 5.72
N ASP A 703 -16.06 20.63 6.88
CA ASP A 703 -15.70 19.25 7.19
C ASP A 703 -16.66 18.32 6.44
N ASP A 704 -16.16 17.51 5.51
CA ASP A 704 -16.94 16.56 4.73
C ASP A 704 -17.54 15.49 5.66
N GLY A 705 -18.68 15.81 6.25
CA GLY A 705 -19.73 14.91 6.69
C GLY A 705 -19.37 13.61 7.42
N VAL A 706 -18.39 13.64 8.33
CA VAL A 706 -18.24 12.53 9.28
C VAL A 706 -19.21 12.76 10.43
N GLU A 707 -20.35 12.06 10.41
CA GLU A 707 -21.25 11.96 11.56
C GLU A 707 -20.49 11.31 12.72
N TYR A 708 -20.10 12.13 13.68
CA TYR A 708 -19.67 11.64 14.99
C TYR A 708 -20.93 11.34 15.79
N GLU A 709 -21.18 10.08 16.15
CA GLU A 709 -22.12 9.77 17.21
C GLU A 709 -21.62 10.45 18.50
N THR A 710 -22.07 11.67 18.70
CA THR A 710 -22.14 12.21 20.06
C THR A 710 -23.12 11.32 20.77
N ILE A 711 -22.65 10.55 21.77
CA ILE A 711 -23.54 9.74 22.57
C ILE A 711 -24.58 10.69 23.15
N ALA A 712 -25.80 10.61 22.60
CA ALA A 712 -26.95 11.01 23.33
C ALA A 712 -26.98 10.13 24.59
N MET A 713 -26.75 10.73 25.76
CA MET A 713 -26.95 10.06 27.04
C MET A 713 -28.42 9.66 27.18
#